data_bf4d24f960cbddfe3043456db2d4f58f
#
_entry.id   bf4d24f960cbddfe3043456db2d4f58f
#
_cell.length_a   1.000
_cell.length_b   1.000
_cell.length_c   1.000
_cell.angle_alpha   90.00
_cell.angle_beta   90.00
_cell.angle_gamma   90.00
#
_symmetry.space_group_name_H-M   'P 1'
#
loop_
_entity.id
_entity.type
_entity.pdbx_description
1 polymer ?
#
loop_
_entity_poly.entity_id
_entity_poly.type
_entity_poly.pdbx_seq_one_letter_code
_entity_poly.pdbx_strand_id
1 'polypeptide(L)'
;MNIDKDVNYFTRGNASRKDMLKDKKQQYKNKVLTLILYFVILCMFAIITILTINKIGNYPWGSETFGYLYKGNILYDSFINGESFISYDINWYNGTQLLKGSEPIPYYLLALINLLTNDIYVTFSVFITLVFIVGGTGFLLWGYYCNRFKLGLFFGILWFFIPNNLRVLFSEGNLQLVIINALIPYLLLIYYKATRENKFKNYVFLSVIICIISLNSMHIVIMILLALFLLAVFDTIRKTYFGKKFFIVLLSLLGILLSAFWLVPALGEGLLNSNKSEVIQKLTQNSYSLLDSISPVLRFYNVEVYYFGLSFFLVGIFSVLFMNGRRDIKNLSFYGILIFIGTSNVFIKVLKNIPFSEFLIFSKVTSIAIALILVSILLWRNLRKVLIVIICFILLSDSMLTFDLIGHNREFPEGLVYSLDYASEIATQRIGILDLSQYGALPSYYLKYGVKGKSSNQVFGWQWKSANTSENIVMINTALENNYYLVMFDRCIQLGADTLLIKKDLINDFNYLDECANPNGYIKVYEDTNDIIYKYPIEGTFGTTVKFDGIAIGKYAENICYSFPNFTKGDKDYIDDYTVSELSEFKAIFLSGFKYRDKKKAEDMLKEISEKGIRVVVDSNELGDEEFLGISSKKIDLEDNYGEFYFKGERVKIGDFPEDEKIFRCSYLLGGKDDNNNYINVDTRMLEYMKYYNENLVFLGLNIPYFEMITKDDVALEILEEATNMESYILPDRKCVNIQIDFESNRIMVNSENNDVIVPIAALSSFETIEGSYQVFNNLVNLKSKELVIE
;
A
#
# COMPACT_ATOMS: atom_id res chain seq x y z
N MET A 1 43.57 70.35 -33.58
CA MET A 1 42.32 70.89 -33.08
C MET A 1 41.21 69.88 -33.33
N ASN A 2 41.03 68.84 -32.47
CA ASN A 2 39.90 67.94 -32.45
C ASN A 2 40.07 66.83 -31.36
N ILE A 3 40.66 67.19 -30.21
CA ILE A 3 40.80 66.25 -29.08
C ILE A 3 39.63 66.40 -28.06
N ASP A 4 38.88 67.49 -28.07
CA ASP A 4 37.79 67.74 -27.11
C ASP A 4 36.43 67.13 -27.50
N LYS A 5 36.25 66.60 -28.71
CA LYS A 5 34.98 65.96 -29.07
C LYS A 5 34.91 64.49 -28.66
N ASP A 6 36.02 63.81 -28.61
CA ASP A 6 36.06 62.36 -28.29
C ASP A 6 35.97 62.12 -26.75
N VAL A 7 36.44 63.07 -25.92
CA VAL A 7 36.32 62.99 -24.44
C VAL A 7 34.86 63.18 -24.01
N ASN A 8 34.10 64.03 -24.68
CA ASN A 8 32.68 64.23 -24.38
C ASN A 8 31.75 63.03 -24.81
N TYR A 9 32.14 62.30 -25.84
CA TYR A 9 31.43 61.09 -26.25
C TYR A 9 31.65 59.91 -25.27
N PHE A 10 32.90 59.74 -24.77
CA PHE A 10 33.22 58.72 -23.77
C PHE A 10 32.61 59.01 -22.40
N THR A 11 32.54 60.28 -21.97
CA THR A 11 31.90 60.63 -20.70
C THR A 11 30.37 60.52 -20.75
N ARG A 12 29.73 60.91 -21.87
CA ARG A 12 28.28 60.71 -22.04
C ARG A 12 27.90 59.25 -22.15
N GLY A 13 28.71 58.39 -22.79
CA GLY A 13 28.49 56.98 -22.87
C GLY A 13 28.56 56.26 -21.51
N ASN A 14 29.51 56.67 -20.66
CA ASN A 14 29.66 56.13 -19.28
C ASN A 14 28.59 56.61 -18.33
N ALA A 15 28.15 57.90 -18.44
CA ALA A 15 27.01 58.43 -17.64
C ALA A 15 25.71 57.69 -18.01
N SER A 16 25.41 57.51 -19.30
CA SER A 16 24.23 56.74 -19.80
C SER A 16 24.28 55.27 -19.38
N ARG A 17 25.46 54.63 -19.32
CA ARG A 17 25.63 53.27 -18.87
C ARG A 17 25.41 53.11 -17.37
N LYS A 18 25.86 54.08 -16.54
CA LYS A 18 25.59 54.14 -15.10
C LYS A 18 24.10 54.33 -14.79
N ASP A 19 23.42 55.21 -15.54
CA ASP A 19 22.00 55.42 -15.34
C ASP A 19 21.17 54.20 -15.78
N MET A 20 21.49 53.54 -16.87
CA MET A 20 20.88 52.27 -17.27
C MET A 20 21.12 51.15 -16.23
N LEU A 21 22.29 51.12 -15.60
CA LEU A 21 22.58 50.15 -14.52
C LEU A 21 21.77 50.45 -13.27
N LYS A 22 21.61 51.72 -12.89
CA LYS A 22 20.74 52.16 -11.78
C LYS A 22 19.29 51.81 -12.04
N ASP A 23 18.77 52.08 -13.21
CA ASP A 23 17.39 51.75 -13.59
C ASP A 23 17.13 50.24 -13.59
N LYS A 24 18.05 49.45 -14.10
CA LYS A 24 17.98 47.99 -14.02
C LYS A 24 18.00 47.48 -12.56
N LYS A 25 18.84 48.03 -11.71
CA LYS A 25 18.94 47.70 -10.28
C LYS A 25 17.65 48.11 -9.55
N GLN A 26 17.08 49.26 -9.86
CA GLN A 26 15.80 49.70 -9.30
C GLN A 26 14.62 48.83 -9.77
N GLN A 27 14.55 48.48 -11.04
CA GLN A 27 13.56 47.53 -11.55
C GLN A 27 13.66 46.16 -10.92
N TYR A 28 14.89 45.64 -10.71
CA TYR A 28 15.10 44.37 -10.01
C TYR A 28 14.61 44.46 -8.55
N LYS A 29 14.99 45.57 -7.84
CA LYS A 29 14.54 45.80 -6.46
C LYS A 29 13.01 45.84 -6.35
N ASN A 30 12.34 46.54 -7.28
CA ASN A 30 10.88 46.62 -7.30
C ASN A 30 10.23 45.24 -7.57
N LYS A 31 10.82 44.43 -8.46
CA LYS A 31 10.34 43.05 -8.70
C LYS A 31 10.47 42.17 -7.46
N VAL A 32 11.59 42.24 -6.75
CA VAL A 32 11.82 41.50 -5.52
C VAL A 32 10.83 41.95 -4.43
N LEU A 33 10.62 43.25 -4.28
CA LEU A 33 9.66 43.78 -3.31
C LEU A 33 8.23 43.28 -3.63
N THR A 34 7.85 43.29 -4.89
CA THR A 34 6.55 42.75 -5.35
C THR A 34 6.42 41.27 -5.04
N LEU A 35 7.48 40.50 -5.25
CA LEU A 35 7.50 39.07 -4.91
C LEU A 35 7.27 38.85 -3.40
N ILE A 36 7.98 39.59 -2.56
CA ILE A 36 7.83 39.53 -1.09
C ILE A 36 6.39 39.90 -0.69
N LEU A 37 5.82 40.95 -1.23
CA LEU A 37 4.45 41.38 -0.93
C LEU A 37 3.46 40.25 -1.25
N TYR A 38 3.55 39.64 -2.44
CA TYR A 38 2.65 38.56 -2.84
C TYR A 38 2.90 37.27 -2.04
N PHE A 39 4.14 37.04 -1.62
CA PHE A 39 4.45 35.94 -0.71
C PHE A 39 3.77 36.12 0.66
N VAL A 40 3.82 37.33 1.23
CA VAL A 40 3.12 37.65 2.49
C VAL A 40 1.61 37.45 2.34
N ILE A 41 1.02 37.91 1.23
CA ILE A 41 -0.41 37.71 0.95
C ILE A 41 -0.74 36.21 0.87
N LEU A 42 0.10 35.42 0.21
CA LEU A 42 -0.07 33.95 0.12
C LEU A 42 -0.02 33.30 1.52
N CYS A 43 0.97 33.68 2.35
CA CYS A 43 1.08 33.17 3.72
C CYS A 43 -0.14 33.51 4.57
N MET A 44 -0.60 34.76 4.54
CA MET A 44 -1.80 35.19 5.26
C MET A 44 -3.03 34.40 4.80
N PHE A 45 -3.19 34.26 3.49
CA PHE A 45 -4.31 33.50 2.93
C PHE A 45 -4.25 32.02 3.34
N ALA A 46 -3.08 31.38 3.28
CA ALA A 46 -2.91 29.98 3.70
C ALA A 46 -3.28 29.79 5.18
N ILE A 47 -2.75 30.63 6.07
CA ILE A 47 -3.05 30.57 7.51
C ILE A 47 -4.55 30.73 7.78
N ILE A 48 -5.18 31.76 7.22
CA ILE A 48 -6.61 32.01 7.41
C ILE A 48 -7.43 30.83 6.89
N THR A 49 -7.08 30.29 5.71
CA THR A 49 -7.77 29.14 5.10
C THR A 49 -7.71 27.94 6.03
N ILE A 50 -6.52 27.54 6.48
CA ILE A 50 -6.38 26.34 7.32
C ILE A 50 -7.07 26.52 8.67
N LEU A 51 -6.93 27.68 9.31
CA LEU A 51 -7.65 27.99 10.56
C LEU A 51 -9.18 27.98 10.38
N THR A 52 -9.68 28.32 9.19
CA THR A 52 -11.11 28.23 8.87
C THR A 52 -11.55 26.79 8.65
N ILE A 53 -10.77 26.02 7.87
CA ILE A 53 -11.09 24.63 7.58
C ILE A 53 -11.05 23.78 8.86
N ASN A 54 -10.11 24.02 9.78
CA ASN A 54 -10.03 23.31 11.05
C ASN A 54 -11.28 23.42 11.93
N LYS A 55 -12.15 24.40 11.65
CA LYS A 55 -13.43 24.55 12.34
C LYS A 55 -14.57 23.77 11.68
N ILE A 56 -14.32 23.21 10.50
CA ILE A 56 -15.31 22.47 9.70
C ILE A 56 -15.02 20.97 9.86
N GLY A 57 -15.98 20.25 10.41
CA GLY A 57 -15.94 18.78 10.50
C GLY A 57 -14.91 18.23 11.47
N ASN A 58 -14.72 16.93 11.39
CA ASN A 58 -13.81 16.17 12.24
C ASN A 58 -12.35 16.29 11.76
N TYR A 59 -11.47 16.70 12.60
CA TYR A 59 -10.06 16.89 12.35
C TYR A 59 -9.22 15.87 13.13
N PRO A 60 -8.17 15.29 12.55
CA PRO A 60 -7.58 15.42 11.21
C PRO A 60 -8.33 14.63 10.12
N TRP A 61 -8.13 15.05 8.85
CA TRP A 61 -8.85 14.49 7.69
C TRP A 61 -8.07 13.43 6.94
N GLY A 62 -8.82 12.58 6.22
CA GLY A 62 -8.28 11.59 5.32
C GLY A 62 -7.99 10.23 5.99
N SER A 63 -8.25 9.16 5.24
CA SER A 63 -8.22 7.78 5.77
C SER A 63 -6.84 7.31 6.23
N GLU A 64 -5.75 7.78 5.59
CA GLU A 64 -4.39 7.38 5.95
C GLU A 64 -3.73 8.30 6.99
N THR A 65 -4.33 9.45 7.29
CA THR A 65 -3.69 10.50 8.11
C THR A 65 -3.27 9.99 9.48
N PHE A 66 -4.13 9.25 10.18
CA PHE A 66 -3.80 8.72 11.51
C PHE A 66 -2.58 7.79 11.49
N GLY A 67 -2.35 7.05 10.41
CA GLY A 67 -1.14 6.24 10.25
C GLY A 67 0.14 7.08 10.14
N TYR A 68 0.06 8.24 9.46
CA TYR A 68 1.18 9.19 9.43
C TYR A 68 1.41 9.85 10.79
N LEU A 69 0.33 10.23 11.49
CA LEU A 69 0.42 10.81 12.83
C LEU A 69 0.99 9.81 13.83
N TYR A 70 0.61 8.53 13.74
CA TYR A 70 1.16 7.46 14.56
C TYR A 70 2.68 7.38 14.42
N LYS A 71 3.16 7.17 13.19
CA LYS A 71 4.60 7.03 12.91
C LYS A 71 5.37 8.31 13.22
N GLY A 72 4.76 9.47 12.96
CA GLY A 72 5.34 10.78 13.30
C GLY A 72 5.49 10.99 14.80
N ASN A 73 4.51 10.56 15.60
CA ASN A 73 4.55 10.65 17.06
C ASN A 73 5.58 9.68 17.65
N ILE A 74 5.64 8.43 17.19
CA ILE A 74 6.67 7.49 17.68
C ILE A 74 8.07 8.05 17.41
N LEU A 75 8.30 8.63 16.23
CA LEU A 75 9.58 9.26 15.93
C LEU A 75 9.86 10.51 16.82
N TYR A 76 8.82 11.28 17.13
CA TYR A 76 8.92 12.39 18.09
C TYR A 76 9.28 11.89 19.49
N ASP A 77 8.64 10.82 19.97
CA ASP A 77 8.95 10.21 21.26
C ASP A 77 10.39 9.71 21.31
N SER A 78 10.89 9.10 20.22
CA SER A 78 12.30 8.69 20.10
C SER A 78 13.25 9.90 20.19
N PHE A 79 12.94 11.02 19.53
CA PHE A 79 13.76 12.24 19.60
C PHE A 79 13.83 12.82 21.02
N ILE A 80 12.72 12.80 21.76
CA ILE A 80 12.70 13.25 23.17
C ILE A 80 13.57 12.34 24.03
N ASN A 81 13.56 11.04 23.77
CA ASN A 81 14.36 10.06 24.50
C ASN A 81 15.85 10.05 24.06
N GLY A 82 16.24 10.93 23.14
CA GLY A 82 17.63 11.05 22.66
C GLY A 82 18.01 10.04 21.56
N GLU A 83 17.03 9.33 21.02
CA GLU A 83 17.21 8.42 19.90
C GLU A 83 16.94 9.15 18.58
N SER A 84 17.75 8.90 17.55
CA SER A 84 17.56 9.52 16.24
C SER A 84 16.73 8.68 15.27
N PHE A 85 16.41 7.44 15.66
CA PHE A 85 15.75 6.45 14.80
C PHE A 85 14.96 5.45 15.65
N ILE A 86 13.80 5.00 15.12
CA ILE A 86 13.03 3.92 15.73
C ILE A 86 13.55 2.60 15.16
N SER A 87 14.12 1.76 16.00
CA SER A 87 14.58 0.43 15.60
C SER A 87 13.41 -0.55 15.48
N TYR A 88 12.51 -0.54 16.46
CA TYR A 88 11.44 -1.53 16.59
C TYR A 88 10.22 -0.94 17.34
N ASP A 89 9.02 -1.19 16.81
CA ASP A 89 7.75 -0.86 17.50
C ASP A 89 6.95 -2.13 17.75
N ILE A 90 6.79 -2.48 19.01
CA ILE A 90 6.04 -3.67 19.45
C ILE A 90 4.53 -3.52 19.31
N ASN A 91 4.04 -2.28 19.21
CA ASN A 91 2.59 -2.02 19.24
C ASN A 91 1.88 -2.39 17.93
N TRP A 92 2.59 -2.51 16.81
CA TRP A 92 2.03 -2.89 15.53
C TRP A 92 2.51 -4.27 15.07
N TYR A 93 1.61 -5.09 14.53
CA TYR A 93 1.91 -6.37 13.87
C TYR A 93 2.80 -7.30 14.70
N ASN A 94 2.55 -7.37 16.01
CA ASN A 94 3.40 -8.12 16.94
C ASN A 94 4.85 -7.63 17.02
N GLY A 95 5.13 -6.50 16.42
CA GLY A 95 6.46 -5.89 16.33
C GLY A 95 6.93 -5.69 14.90
N THR A 96 7.35 -4.48 14.57
CA THR A 96 7.81 -4.12 13.22
C THR A 96 8.82 -2.99 13.24
N GLN A 97 9.65 -2.93 12.20
CA GLN A 97 10.55 -1.81 11.92
C GLN A 97 9.81 -0.76 11.09
N LEU A 98 9.02 0.10 11.72
CA LEU A 98 8.05 1.00 11.10
C LEU A 98 8.57 1.87 9.95
N LEU A 99 9.85 2.31 10.00
CA LEU A 99 10.41 3.21 9.01
C LEU A 99 11.29 2.52 7.97
N LYS A 100 11.59 1.24 8.12
CA LYS A 100 12.50 0.52 7.23
C LYS A 100 11.95 0.39 5.80
N GLY A 101 10.69 0.02 5.67
CA GLY A 101 10.00 -0.10 4.37
C GLY A 101 9.10 1.08 4.01
N SER A 102 9.17 2.20 4.74
CA SER A 102 8.30 3.38 4.55
C SER A 102 9.12 4.59 4.15
N GLU A 103 8.60 5.39 3.22
CA GLU A 103 9.24 6.62 2.76
C GLU A 103 9.33 7.67 3.90
N PRO A 104 10.53 8.17 4.27
CA PRO A 104 10.78 8.78 5.59
C PRO A 104 10.29 10.24 5.73
N ILE A 105 10.25 11.02 4.66
CA ILE A 105 10.08 12.49 4.72
C ILE A 105 8.84 12.94 5.50
N PRO A 106 7.62 12.37 5.30
CA PRO A 106 6.45 12.85 6.03
C PRO A 106 6.59 12.69 7.55
N TYR A 107 7.14 11.57 7.98
CA TYR A 107 7.29 11.25 9.41
C TYR A 107 8.30 12.14 10.09
N TYR A 108 9.47 12.35 9.46
CA TYR A 108 10.49 13.27 9.97
C TYR A 108 9.99 14.72 10.02
N LEU A 109 9.23 15.16 8.99
CA LEU A 109 8.66 16.51 9.01
C LEU A 109 7.65 16.68 10.14
N LEU A 110 6.74 15.70 10.32
CA LEU A 110 5.80 15.73 11.43
C LEU A 110 6.51 15.74 12.78
N ALA A 111 7.48 14.85 13.01
CA ALA A 111 8.23 14.78 14.26
C ALA A 111 8.99 16.09 14.56
N LEU A 112 9.68 16.67 13.55
CA LEU A 112 10.42 17.92 13.71
C LEU A 112 9.50 19.11 14.00
N ILE A 113 8.32 19.19 13.36
CA ILE A 113 7.34 20.24 13.66
C ILE A 113 6.77 20.01 15.07
N ASN A 114 6.54 18.75 15.47
CA ASN A 114 6.02 18.40 16.78
C ASN A 114 6.97 18.77 17.92
N LEU A 115 8.29 18.79 17.70
CA LEU A 115 9.26 19.35 18.66
C LEU A 115 9.02 20.83 18.99
N LEU A 116 8.33 21.58 18.12
CA LEU A 116 8.01 22.99 18.31
C LEU A 116 6.62 23.21 18.88
N THR A 117 5.68 22.33 18.56
CA THR A 117 4.25 22.48 18.89
C THR A 117 3.84 21.71 20.13
N ASN A 118 4.52 20.59 20.42
CA ASN A 118 4.21 19.62 21.47
C ASN A 118 2.76 19.07 21.43
N ASP A 119 2.12 19.17 20.25
CA ASP A 119 0.76 18.68 19.99
C ASP A 119 0.67 18.24 18.54
N ILE A 120 0.36 16.97 18.33
CA ILE A 120 0.36 16.38 16.98
C ILE A 120 -0.75 16.94 16.08
N TYR A 121 -1.88 17.37 16.66
CA TYR A 121 -2.98 17.97 15.90
C TYR A 121 -2.61 19.39 15.45
N VAL A 122 -1.96 20.18 16.32
CA VAL A 122 -1.40 21.48 15.95
C VAL A 122 -0.29 21.28 14.93
N THR A 123 0.56 20.28 15.12
CA THR A 123 1.60 19.87 14.16
C THR A 123 1.03 19.63 12.78
N PHE A 124 -0.06 18.88 12.68
CA PHE A 124 -0.71 18.59 11.38
C PHE A 124 -1.24 19.87 10.72
N SER A 125 -1.88 20.77 11.47
CA SER A 125 -2.30 22.08 10.97
C SER A 125 -1.13 22.92 10.43
N VAL A 126 -0.03 22.97 11.15
CA VAL A 126 1.20 23.68 10.73
C VAL A 126 1.77 23.01 9.47
N PHE A 127 1.84 21.69 9.45
CA PHE A 127 2.33 20.93 8.29
C PHE A 127 1.51 21.24 7.02
N ILE A 128 0.19 21.19 7.09
CA ILE A 128 -0.68 21.50 5.92
C ILE A 128 -0.53 22.96 5.51
N THR A 129 -0.42 23.90 6.47
CA THR A 129 -0.19 25.32 6.18
C THR A 129 1.14 25.51 5.43
N LEU A 130 2.22 24.84 5.86
CA LEU A 130 3.51 24.88 5.18
C LEU A 130 3.43 24.29 3.77
N VAL A 131 2.74 23.18 3.58
CA VAL A 131 2.52 22.58 2.26
C VAL A 131 1.79 23.52 1.32
N PHE A 132 0.75 24.22 1.82
CA PHE A 132 0.03 25.23 1.04
C PHE A 132 0.97 26.35 0.60
N ILE A 133 1.73 26.91 1.54
CA ILE A 133 2.68 28.00 1.29
C ILE A 133 3.75 27.56 0.29
N VAL A 134 4.32 26.36 0.46
CA VAL A 134 5.35 25.81 -0.43
C VAL A 134 4.79 25.65 -1.84
N GLY A 135 3.69 24.93 -2.02
CA GLY A 135 3.07 24.71 -3.34
C GLY A 135 2.71 26.01 -4.04
N GLY A 136 2.08 26.94 -3.30
CA GLY A 136 1.69 28.26 -3.80
C GLY A 136 2.88 29.12 -4.20
N THR A 137 3.96 29.10 -3.41
CA THR A 137 5.21 29.83 -3.72
C THR A 137 5.84 29.34 -5.01
N GLY A 138 5.75 28.05 -5.34
CA GLY A 138 6.23 27.51 -6.61
C GLY A 138 5.59 28.21 -7.82
N PHE A 139 4.26 28.41 -7.81
CA PHE A 139 3.57 29.17 -8.87
C PHE A 139 3.86 30.67 -8.80
N LEU A 140 4.05 31.22 -7.62
CA LEU A 140 4.48 32.62 -7.49
C LEU A 140 5.86 32.86 -8.12
N LEU A 141 6.80 31.91 -7.98
CA LEU A 141 8.10 31.94 -8.65
C LEU A 141 7.98 31.81 -10.17
N TRP A 142 7.02 31.02 -10.67
CA TRP A 142 6.66 31.01 -12.10
C TRP A 142 6.14 32.37 -12.55
N GLY A 143 5.25 33.02 -11.77
CA GLY A 143 4.75 34.37 -12.02
C GLY A 143 5.88 35.40 -12.07
N TYR A 144 6.85 35.30 -11.15
CA TYR A 144 8.08 36.11 -11.16
C TYR A 144 8.90 35.89 -12.45
N TYR A 145 9.12 34.62 -12.84
CA TYR A 145 9.88 34.29 -14.05
C TYR A 145 9.21 34.79 -15.32
N CYS A 146 7.88 34.69 -15.41
CA CYS A 146 7.09 35.14 -16.56
C CYS A 146 6.72 36.63 -16.54
N ASN A 147 7.06 37.39 -15.49
CA ASN A 147 6.60 38.78 -15.20
C ASN A 147 5.05 38.89 -15.10
N ARG A 148 4.39 37.86 -14.53
CA ARG A 148 2.93 37.77 -14.36
C ARG A 148 2.57 37.45 -12.90
N PHE A 149 2.99 38.28 -11.98
CA PHE A 149 2.88 38.06 -10.53
C PHE A 149 1.44 37.79 -10.07
N LYS A 150 0.44 38.58 -10.54
CA LYS A 150 -0.96 38.40 -10.17
C LYS A 150 -1.48 37.04 -10.55
N LEU A 151 -1.15 36.57 -11.74
CA LEU A 151 -1.56 35.25 -12.21
C LEU A 151 -0.80 34.14 -11.48
N GLY A 152 0.48 34.37 -11.15
CA GLY A 152 1.27 33.46 -10.33
C GLY A 152 0.71 33.28 -8.92
N LEU A 153 0.27 34.39 -8.28
CA LEU A 153 -0.39 34.35 -6.98
C LEU A 153 -1.73 33.59 -7.06
N PHE A 154 -2.55 33.93 -8.05
CA PHE A 154 -3.83 33.25 -8.27
C PHE A 154 -3.67 31.74 -8.44
N PHE A 155 -2.75 31.31 -9.30
CA PHE A 155 -2.46 29.86 -9.49
C PHE A 155 -1.84 29.24 -8.24
N GLY A 156 -1.07 30.01 -7.47
CA GLY A 156 -0.51 29.53 -6.20
C GLY A 156 -1.60 29.26 -5.15
N ILE A 157 -2.61 30.10 -5.07
CA ILE A 157 -3.77 29.87 -4.22
C ILE A 157 -4.62 28.71 -4.77
N LEU A 158 -4.96 28.77 -6.07
CA LEU A 158 -5.77 27.74 -6.73
C LEU A 158 -5.13 26.35 -6.61
N TRP A 159 -3.80 26.25 -6.57
CA TRP A 159 -3.07 24.99 -6.50
C TRP A 159 -3.47 24.13 -5.30
N PHE A 160 -3.72 24.73 -4.15
CA PHE A 160 -4.22 24.01 -2.99
C PHE A 160 -5.64 23.46 -3.22
N PHE A 161 -6.48 24.23 -3.92
CA PHE A 161 -7.90 23.92 -4.14
C PHE A 161 -8.18 23.11 -5.42
N ILE A 162 -7.18 22.66 -6.17
CA ILE A 162 -7.47 21.83 -7.34
C ILE A 162 -8.07 20.49 -6.89
N PRO A 163 -9.01 19.91 -7.67
CA PRO A 163 -9.75 18.70 -7.27
C PRO A 163 -8.87 17.58 -6.77
N ASN A 164 -7.79 17.28 -7.48
CA ASN A 164 -6.89 16.21 -7.10
C ASN A 164 -6.17 16.47 -5.76
N ASN A 165 -5.76 17.71 -5.47
CA ASN A 165 -5.06 18.01 -4.20
C ASN A 165 -6.02 17.94 -3.01
N LEU A 166 -7.27 18.39 -3.18
CA LEU A 166 -8.31 18.26 -2.16
C LEU A 166 -8.61 16.79 -1.86
N ARG A 167 -8.74 15.95 -2.89
CA ARG A 167 -8.95 14.51 -2.73
C ARG A 167 -7.79 13.84 -1.99
N VAL A 168 -6.56 14.08 -2.42
CA VAL A 168 -5.36 13.50 -1.81
C VAL A 168 -5.22 13.89 -0.34
N LEU A 169 -5.57 15.13 0.02
CA LEU A 169 -5.48 15.61 1.39
C LEU A 169 -6.67 15.18 2.25
N PHE A 170 -7.90 15.46 1.80
CA PHE A 170 -9.08 15.34 2.64
C PHE A 170 -9.76 13.97 2.57
N SER A 171 -9.66 13.27 1.44
CA SER A 171 -10.24 11.94 1.29
C SER A 171 -9.22 10.84 1.61
N GLU A 172 -8.06 10.87 0.95
CA GLU A 172 -7.03 9.84 1.14
C GLU A 172 -6.17 10.09 2.39
N GLY A 173 -5.82 11.34 2.70
CA GLY A 173 -4.86 11.66 3.75
C GLY A 173 -3.44 11.23 3.42
N ASN A 174 -3.10 11.11 2.13
CA ASN A 174 -1.78 10.64 1.69
C ASN A 174 -0.75 11.77 1.73
N LEU A 175 -0.05 11.92 2.86
CA LEU A 175 0.87 13.03 3.09
C LEU A 175 2.11 12.98 2.17
N GLN A 176 2.50 11.82 1.68
CA GLN A 176 3.57 11.68 0.68
C GLN A 176 3.21 12.40 -0.61
N LEU A 177 2.01 12.13 -1.14
CA LEU A 177 1.52 12.80 -2.35
C LEU A 177 1.27 14.29 -2.12
N VAL A 178 0.81 14.68 -0.94
CA VAL A 178 0.63 16.09 -0.55
C VAL A 178 1.94 16.86 -0.64
N ILE A 179 3.04 16.31 -0.12
CA ILE A 179 4.38 16.91 -0.23
C ILE A 179 4.85 16.96 -1.70
N ILE A 180 4.70 15.87 -2.43
CA ILE A 180 5.12 15.81 -3.84
C ILE A 180 4.35 16.86 -4.66
N ASN A 181 3.03 16.96 -4.47
CA ASN A 181 2.21 17.95 -5.15
C ASN A 181 2.69 19.38 -4.87
N ALA A 182 3.14 19.68 -3.64
CA ALA A 182 3.75 20.98 -3.32
C ALA A 182 5.08 21.22 -4.06
N LEU A 183 5.83 20.17 -4.39
CA LEU A 183 7.12 20.26 -5.08
C LEU A 183 7.00 20.32 -6.61
N ILE A 184 5.89 19.86 -7.21
CA ILE A 184 5.68 19.83 -8.66
C ILE A 184 5.94 21.18 -9.33
N PRO A 185 5.42 22.35 -8.85
CA PRO A 185 5.68 23.63 -9.52
C PRO A 185 7.17 23.99 -9.56
N TYR A 186 7.95 23.60 -8.54
CA TYR A 186 9.40 23.82 -8.52
C TYR A 186 10.12 22.86 -9.49
N LEU A 187 9.75 21.59 -9.48
CA LEU A 187 10.31 20.60 -10.41
C LEU A 187 10.18 21.09 -11.85
N LEU A 188 8.99 21.53 -12.25
CA LEU A 188 8.71 22.05 -13.58
C LEU A 188 9.51 23.35 -13.87
N LEU A 189 9.63 24.27 -12.89
CA LEU A 189 10.36 25.51 -13.05
C LEU A 189 11.87 25.25 -13.24
N ILE A 190 12.43 24.36 -12.45
CA ILE A 190 13.86 24.03 -12.49
C ILE A 190 14.16 23.24 -13.77
N TYR A 191 13.33 22.27 -14.13
CA TYR A 191 13.44 21.56 -15.41
C TYR A 191 13.42 22.53 -16.61
N TYR A 192 12.45 23.46 -16.60
CA TYR A 192 12.34 24.48 -17.66
C TYR A 192 13.58 25.39 -17.73
N LYS A 193 14.14 25.80 -16.57
CA LYS A 193 15.39 26.56 -16.51
C LYS A 193 16.61 25.73 -16.94
N ALA A 194 16.70 24.48 -16.49
CA ALA A 194 17.81 23.59 -16.86
C ALA A 194 17.88 23.33 -18.37
N THR A 195 16.73 23.24 -19.05
CA THR A 195 16.67 23.05 -20.50
C THR A 195 17.06 24.33 -21.28
N ARG A 196 16.85 25.54 -20.72
CA ARG A 196 17.05 26.82 -21.41
C ARG A 196 18.29 27.59 -20.97
N GLU A 197 18.63 27.52 -19.69
CA GLU A 197 19.75 28.24 -19.11
C GLU A 197 20.87 27.26 -18.80
N ASN A 198 22.06 27.48 -19.31
CA ASN A 198 23.25 26.65 -19.05
C ASN A 198 23.87 27.04 -17.69
N LYS A 199 23.09 26.96 -16.60
CA LYS A 199 23.57 27.28 -15.25
C LYS A 199 23.66 26.03 -14.42
N PHE A 200 24.84 25.69 -13.95
CA PHE A 200 25.09 24.49 -13.14
C PHE A 200 24.15 24.37 -11.93
N LYS A 201 23.82 25.46 -11.25
CA LYS A 201 22.90 25.49 -10.14
C LYS A 201 21.51 24.91 -10.45
N ASN A 202 20.99 25.08 -11.68
CA ASN A 202 19.69 24.53 -12.04
C ASN A 202 19.71 23.00 -12.07
N TYR A 203 20.84 22.42 -12.43
CA TYR A 203 21.03 20.98 -12.45
C TYR A 203 21.15 20.40 -11.04
N VAL A 204 21.91 21.09 -10.15
CA VAL A 204 22.02 20.72 -8.74
C VAL A 204 20.64 20.75 -8.06
N PHE A 205 19.89 21.83 -8.25
CA PHE A 205 18.52 21.91 -7.70
C PHE A 205 17.59 20.84 -8.23
N LEU A 206 17.74 20.44 -9.50
CA LEU A 206 16.95 19.34 -10.06
C LEU A 206 17.26 18.01 -9.35
N SER A 207 18.55 17.68 -9.17
CA SER A 207 18.97 16.47 -8.44
C SER A 207 18.46 16.47 -6.99
N VAL A 208 18.51 17.62 -6.30
CA VAL A 208 17.99 17.74 -4.94
C VAL A 208 16.49 17.52 -4.88
N ILE A 209 15.72 18.12 -5.80
CA ILE A 209 14.26 17.90 -5.83
C ILE A 209 13.92 16.43 -6.14
N ILE A 210 14.63 15.81 -7.07
CA ILE A 210 14.42 14.37 -7.37
C ILE A 210 14.77 13.52 -6.14
N CYS A 211 15.84 13.83 -5.41
CA CYS A 211 16.18 13.18 -4.16
C CYS A 211 15.03 13.28 -3.13
N ILE A 212 14.50 14.49 -2.91
CA ILE A 212 13.37 14.71 -1.99
C ILE A 212 12.13 13.92 -2.45
N ILE A 213 11.83 13.90 -3.76
CA ILE A 213 10.69 13.14 -4.28
C ILE A 213 10.93 11.63 -4.10
N SER A 214 12.17 11.13 -4.29
CA SER A 214 12.48 9.71 -4.11
C SER A 214 12.35 9.26 -2.66
N LEU A 215 12.67 10.12 -1.71
CA LEU A 215 12.44 9.89 -0.27
C LEU A 215 10.96 10.01 0.15
N ASN A 216 10.08 10.46 -0.76
CA ASN A 216 8.63 10.52 -0.54
C ASN A 216 7.86 9.44 -1.32
N SER A 217 8.27 9.12 -2.54
CA SER A 217 7.63 8.05 -3.34
C SER A 217 8.51 7.62 -4.49
N MET A 218 9.05 6.42 -4.40
CA MET A 218 9.87 5.85 -5.48
C MET A 218 9.06 5.58 -6.75
N HIS A 219 7.79 5.19 -6.63
CA HIS A 219 6.90 4.98 -7.78
C HIS A 219 6.76 6.24 -8.66
N ILE A 220 6.59 7.40 -8.03
CA ILE A 220 6.46 8.68 -8.77
C ILE A 220 7.78 9.06 -9.43
N VAL A 221 8.92 8.82 -8.77
CA VAL A 221 10.23 9.06 -9.36
C VAL A 221 10.46 8.21 -10.60
N ILE A 222 10.09 6.93 -10.57
CA ILE A 222 10.17 6.02 -11.72
C ILE A 222 9.37 6.61 -12.90
N MET A 223 8.14 7.07 -12.66
CA MET A 223 7.32 7.70 -13.70
C MET A 223 7.95 9.00 -14.24
N ILE A 224 8.50 9.84 -13.36
CA ILE A 224 9.20 11.07 -13.77
C ILE A 224 10.43 10.74 -14.62
N LEU A 225 11.25 9.77 -14.19
CA LEU A 225 12.43 9.34 -14.95
C LEU A 225 12.06 8.78 -16.32
N LEU A 226 11.03 7.94 -16.38
CA LEU A 226 10.53 7.40 -17.64
C LEU A 226 10.08 8.52 -18.58
N ALA A 227 9.33 9.50 -18.07
CA ALA A 227 8.90 10.67 -18.84
C ALA A 227 10.10 11.50 -19.34
N LEU A 228 11.09 11.76 -18.50
CA LEU A 228 12.31 12.49 -18.87
C LEU A 228 13.13 11.72 -19.91
N PHE A 229 13.25 10.41 -19.77
CA PHE A 229 13.94 9.53 -20.72
C PHE A 229 13.23 9.54 -22.09
N LEU A 230 11.91 9.35 -22.14
CA LEU A 230 11.15 9.40 -23.38
C LEU A 230 11.27 10.75 -24.07
N LEU A 231 11.24 11.86 -23.31
CA LEU A 231 11.47 13.20 -23.86
C LEU A 231 12.89 13.35 -24.43
N ALA A 232 13.91 12.77 -23.79
CA ALA A 232 15.28 12.79 -24.27
C ALA A 232 15.44 11.98 -25.57
N VAL A 233 14.84 10.79 -25.63
CA VAL A 233 14.83 9.93 -26.85
C VAL A 233 14.13 10.62 -28.00
N PHE A 234 12.96 11.21 -27.73
CA PHE A 234 12.17 11.90 -28.77
C PHE A 234 12.92 13.09 -29.39
N ASP A 235 13.60 13.89 -28.53
CA ASP A 235 14.43 15.00 -29.03
C ASP A 235 15.68 14.54 -29.77
N THR A 236 16.20 13.35 -29.41
CA THR A 236 17.31 12.72 -30.16
C THR A 236 16.89 12.37 -31.57
N ILE A 237 15.72 11.75 -31.74
CA ILE A 237 15.15 11.40 -33.04
C ILE A 237 14.95 12.66 -33.89
N ARG A 238 14.55 13.78 -33.26
CA ARG A 238 14.36 15.07 -33.94
C ARG A 238 15.64 15.89 -34.16
N LYS A 239 16.81 15.37 -33.75
CA LYS A 239 18.13 16.06 -33.79
C LYS A 239 18.16 17.42 -33.10
N THR A 240 17.30 17.64 -32.10
CA THR A 240 17.22 18.87 -31.30
C THR A 240 17.75 18.61 -29.88
N TYR A 241 18.82 19.32 -29.47
CA TYR A 241 19.36 19.37 -28.12
C TYR A 241 19.74 18.03 -27.46
N PHE A 242 20.25 17.08 -28.25
CA PHE A 242 20.63 15.71 -27.80
C PHE A 242 21.38 15.64 -26.47
N GLY A 243 22.41 16.44 -26.28
CA GLY A 243 23.25 16.32 -25.08
C GLY A 243 22.61 16.80 -23.78
N LYS A 244 21.77 17.86 -23.83
CA LYS A 244 21.26 18.50 -22.62
C LYS A 244 20.19 17.67 -21.90
N LYS A 245 19.26 17.08 -22.63
CA LYS A 245 18.18 16.31 -21.99
C LYS A 245 18.66 14.98 -21.48
N PHE A 246 19.61 14.35 -22.18
CA PHE A 246 20.26 13.14 -21.66
C PHE A 246 21.06 13.44 -20.38
N PHE A 247 21.73 14.59 -20.33
CA PHE A 247 22.42 15.05 -19.11
C PHE A 247 21.44 15.31 -17.95
N ILE A 248 20.23 15.81 -18.24
CA ILE A 248 19.16 15.97 -17.23
C ILE A 248 18.73 14.61 -16.67
N VAL A 249 18.57 13.58 -17.52
CA VAL A 249 18.26 12.22 -17.07
C VAL A 249 19.35 11.68 -16.15
N LEU A 250 20.62 11.84 -16.55
CA LEU A 250 21.76 11.40 -15.74
C LEU A 250 21.79 12.08 -14.37
N LEU A 251 21.52 13.39 -14.32
CA LEU A 251 21.48 14.13 -13.05
C LEU A 251 20.24 13.77 -12.20
N SER A 252 19.16 13.37 -12.84
CA SER A 252 18.00 12.83 -12.13
C SER A 252 18.32 11.47 -11.47
N LEU A 253 19.10 10.61 -12.15
CA LEU A 253 19.63 9.39 -11.56
C LEU A 253 20.57 9.68 -10.39
N LEU A 254 21.41 10.72 -10.50
CA LEU A 254 22.21 11.18 -9.36
C LEU A 254 21.33 11.59 -8.17
N GLY A 255 20.20 12.24 -8.42
CA GLY A 255 19.22 12.57 -7.36
C GLY A 255 18.72 11.33 -6.61
N ILE A 256 18.48 10.21 -7.33
CA ILE A 256 18.10 8.94 -6.70
C ILE A 256 19.28 8.35 -5.92
N LEU A 257 20.49 8.39 -6.46
CA LEU A 257 21.69 7.91 -5.76
C LEU A 257 21.92 8.65 -4.44
N LEU A 258 21.56 9.93 -4.35
CA LEU A 258 21.63 10.68 -3.09
C LEU A 258 20.65 10.15 -2.03
N SER A 259 19.58 9.43 -2.40
CA SER A 259 18.66 8.78 -1.47
C SER A 259 19.04 7.32 -1.16
N ALA A 260 20.18 6.80 -1.69
CA ALA A 260 20.57 5.40 -1.59
C ALA A 260 20.73 4.93 -0.13
N PHE A 261 21.14 5.82 0.79
CA PHE A 261 21.30 5.50 2.22
C PHE A 261 20.02 4.93 2.86
N TRP A 262 18.86 5.36 2.38
CA TRP A 262 17.54 4.82 2.79
C TRP A 262 17.00 3.83 1.76
N LEU A 263 17.16 4.14 0.46
CA LEU A 263 16.53 3.38 -0.62
C LEU A 263 17.06 1.93 -0.69
N VAL A 264 18.36 1.71 -0.48
CA VAL A 264 18.95 0.36 -0.59
C VAL A 264 18.40 -0.57 0.50
N PRO A 265 18.37 -0.21 1.79
CA PRO A 265 17.70 -1.01 2.81
C PRO A 265 16.22 -1.24 2.51
N ALA A 266 15.49 -0.19 2.11
CA ALA A 266 14.06 -0.28 1.83
C ALA A 266 13.72 -1.20 0.64
N LEU A 267 14.58 -1.27 -0.37
CA LEU A 267 14.44 -2.22 -1.48
C LEU A 267 14.62 -3.67 -1.01
N GLY A 268 15.52 -3.91 -0.08
CA GLY A 268 15.70 -5.23 0.54
C GLY A 268 14.46 -5.71 1.30
N GLU A 269 13.69 -4.78 1.87
CA GLU A 269 12.42 -5.05 2.56
C GLU A 269 11.19 -5.03 1.61
N GLY A 270 11.42 -5.13 0.31
CA GLY A 270 10.34 -5.25 -0.66
C GLY A 270 9.58 -3.95 -0.99
N LEU A 271 10.20 -2.77 -0.83
CA LEU A 271 9.56 -1.47 -1.16
C LEU A 271 8.88 -1.43 -2.53
N LEU A 272 9.46 -2.13 -3.52
CA LEU A 272 8.94 -2.22 -4.89
C LEU A 272 8.32 -3.59 -5.21
N ASN A 273 8.20 -4.47 -4.24
CA ASN A 273 7.51 -5.74 -4.44
C ASN A 273 6.02 -5.46 -4.64
N SER A 274 5.58 -5.58 -5.86
CA SER A 274 4.18 -5.45 -6.23
C SER A 274 3.81 -6.56 -7.21
N ASN A 275 2.74 -7.27 -6.90
CA ASN A 275 2.19 -8.24 -7.81
C ASN A 275 1.50 -7.49 -8.96
N LYS A 276 2.03 -7.63 -10.19
CA LYS A 276 1.48 -6.95 -11.37
C LYS A 276 -0.02 -7.21 -11.55
N SER A 277 -0.45 -8.47 -11.36
CA SER A 277 -1.86 -8.86 -11.51
C SER A 277 -2.76 -8.13 -10.52
N GLU A 278 -2.38 -8.06 -9.25
CA GLU A 278 -3.13 -7.35 -8.21
C GLU A 278 -3.20 -5.84 -8.44
N VAL A 279 -2.06 -5.22 -8.79
CA VAL A 279 -2.03 -3.79 -9.11
C VAL A 279 -2.94 -3.46 -10.29
N ILE A 280 -2.88 -4.25 -11.35
CA ILE A 280 -3.73 -4.05 -12.53
C ILE A 280 -5.21 -4.34 -12.20
N GLN A 281 -5.50 -5.32 -11.37
CA GLN A 281 -6.86 -5.61 -10.92
C GLN A 281 -7.42 -4.43 -10.10
N LYS A 282 -6.70 -3.95 -9.09
CA LYS A 282 -7.07 -2.77 -8.29
C LYS A 282 -7.25 -1.52 -9.16
N LEU A 283 -6.33 -1.28 -10.10
CA LEU A 283 -6.48 -0.16 -11.05
C LEU A 283 -7.71 -0.32 -11.94
N THR A 284 -8.07 -1.55 -12.33
CA THR A 284 -9.24 -1.81 -13.18
C THR A 284 -10.54 -1.61 -12.40
N GLN A 285 -10.61 -2.06 -11.16
CA GLN A 285 -11.76 -1.88 -10.26
C GLN A 285 -12.00 -0.40 -9.95
N ASN A 286 -10.94 0.37 -9.70
CA ASN A 286 -10.99 1.79 -9.33
C ASN A 286 -10.85 2.74 -10.54
N SER A 287 -11.00 2.27 -11.77
CA SER A 287 -10.86 3.08 -12.96
C SER A 287 -12.22 3.47 -13.53
N TYR A 288 -12.33 4.71 -13.91
CA TYR A 288 -13.51 5.27 -14.55
C TYR A 288 -13.23 5.60 -16.01
N SER A 289 -14.28 5.79 -16.81
CA SER A 289 -14.10 6.36 -18.14
C SER A 289 -13.54 7.78 -18.02
N LEU A 290 -12.86 8.26 -19.05
CA LEU A 290 -12.39 9.65 -19.07
C LEU A 290 -13.55 10.64 -18.92
N LEU A 291 -14.72 10.33 -19.50
CA LEU A 291 -15.91 11.18 -19.42
C LEU A 291 -16.43 11.25 -17.97
N ASP A 292 -16.43 10.14 -17.25
CA ASP A 292 -16.85 10.11 -15.85
C ASP A 292 -15.92 10.97 -14.99
N SER A 293 -14.60 10.88 -15.24
CA SER A 293 -13.59 11.64 -14.49
C SER A 293 -13.59 13.14 -14.74
N ILE A 294 -14.23 13.61 -15.81
CA ILE A 294 -14.38 15.05 -16.11
C ILE A 294 -15.84 15.54 -16.02
N SER A 295 -16.81 14.67 -15.73
CA SER A 295 -18.23 15.03 -15.64
C SER A 295 -18.57 15.66 -14.31
N PRO A 296 -18.96 16.95 -14.25
CA PRO A 296 -19.43 17.57 -13.02
C PRO A 296 -20.70 16.91 -12.46
N VAL A 297 -21.56 16.38 -13.34
CA VAL A 297 -22.83 15.76 -12.95
C VAL A 297 -22.57 14.47 -12.17
N LEU A 298 -21.69 13.60 -12.68
CA LEU A 298 -21.35 12.35 -11.98
C LEU A 298 -20.65 12.62 -10.66
N ARG A 299 -19.83 13.67 -10.56
CA ARG A 299 -19.20 14.10 -9.31
C ARG A 299 -20.22 14.41 -8.22
N PHE A 300 -21.37 15.00 -8.57
CA PHE A 300 -22.45 15.28 -7.61
C PHE A 300 -23.15 14.00 -7.10
N TYR A 301 -23.27 12.98 -7.95
CA TYR A 301 -23.99 11.75 -7.59
C TYR A 301 -23.09 10.68 -6.97
N ASN A 302 -21.76 10.75 -7.20
CA ASN A 302 -20.83 9.77 -6.67
C ASN A 302 -19.54 10.45 -6.21
N VAL A 303 -19.37 10.53 -4.88
CA VAL A 303 -18.20 11.16 -4.23
C VAL A 303 -16.92 10.40 -4.51
N GLU A 304 -16.99 9.09 -4.76
CA GLU A 304 -15.82 8.23 -4.98
C GLU A 304 -15.18 8.40 -6.35
N VAL A 305 -15.87 9.03 -7.30
CA VAL A 305 -15.30 9.26 -8.65
C VAL A 305 -14.08 10.17 -8.59
N TYR A 306 -13.00 9.72 -9.23
CA TYR A 306 -11.80 10.51 -9.45
C TYR A 306 -12.08 11.68 -10.38
N TYR A 307 -12.48 12.81 -9.83
CA TYR A 307 -12.76 14.01 -10.60
C TYR A 307 -11.51 14.85 -10.80
N PHE A 308 -11.16 15.15 -12.06
CA PHE A 308 -9.97 15.93 -12.41
C PHE A 308 -10.28 17.40 -12.72
N GLY A 309 -11.53 17.72 -12.97
CA GLY A 309 -11.98 19.03 -13.40
C GLY A 309 -12.14 19.16 -14.90
N LEU A 310 -13.39 19.37 -15.35
CA LEU A 310 -13.71 19.61 -16.75
C LEU A 310 -12.97 20.81 -17.32
N SER A 311 -12.88 21.88 -16.52
CA SER A 311 -12.24 23.11 -16.93
C SER A 311 -10.75 22.96 -17.20
N PHE A 312 -10.03 22.19 -16.38
CA PHE A 312 -8.60 21.93 -16.59
C PHE A 312 -8.37 21.18 -17.90
N PHE A 313 -9.21 20.20 -18.21
CA PHE A 313 -9.15 19.44 -19.44
C PHE A 313 -9.45 20.34 -20.66
N LEU A 314 -10.54 21.12 -20.62
CA LEU A 314 -10.93 22.04 -21.71
C LEU A 314 -9.90 23.15 -21.91
N VAL A 315 -9.35 23.74 -20.86
CA VAL A 315 -8.29 24.74 -20.94
C VAL A 315 -7.01 24.13 -21.52
N GLY A 316 -6.72 22.87 -21.20
CA GLY A 316 -5.65 22.13 -21.84
C GLY A 316 -5.83 22.00 -23.35
N ILE A 317 -7.01 21.56 -23.81
CA ILE A 317 -7.38 21.47 -25.24
C ILE A 317 -7.32 22.87 -25.90
N PHE A 318 -7.91 23.88 -25.27
CA PHE A 318 -7.86 25.26 -25.76
C PHE A 318 -6.43 25.75 -25.96
N SER A 319 -5.54 25.49 -25.00
CA SER A 319 -4.12 25.82 -25.14
C SER A 319 -3.47 25.08 -26.32
N VAL A 320 -3.77 23.81 -26.52
CA VAL A 320 -3.23 23.03 -27.66
C VAL A 320 -3.73 23.56 -29.00
N LEU A 321 -4.98 23.94 -29.11
CA LEU A 321 -5.57 24.38 -30.36
C LEU A 321 -5.18 25.83 -30.74
N PHE A 322 -5.28 26.77 -29.79
CA PHE A 322 -5.23 28.19 -30.05
C PHE A 322 -3.91 28.89 -29.72
N MET A 323 -2.97 28.22 -29.04
CA MET A 323 -1.67 28.81 -28.76
C MET A 323 -0.80 28.85 -30.03
N ASN A 324 -0.65 30.03 -30.61
CA ASN A 324 0.21 30.23 -31.79
C ASN A 324 1.66 30.53 -31.37
N GLY A 325 2.64 29.99 -32.08
CA GLY A 325 4.02 30.46 -32.16
C GLY A 325 5.07 29.75 -31.33
N ARG A 326 4.74 28.96 -30.31
CA ARG A 326 5.73 28.19 -29.52
C ARG A 326 5.30 26.75 -29.29
N ARG A 327 5.80 25.86 -30.16
CA ARG A 327 5.52 24.42 -30.07
C ARG A 327 5.89 23.82 -28.68
N ASP A 328 6.99 24.27 -28.09
CA ASP A 328 7.47 23.82 -26.79
C ASP A 328 6.47 24.09 -25.64
N ILE A 329 5.79 25.24 -25.65
CA ILE A 329 4.79 25.59 -24.64
C ILE A 329 3.47 24.83 -24.89
N LYS A 330 3.07 24.73 -26.17
CA LYS A 330 1.91 23.96 -26.59
C LYS A 330 2.03 22.48 -26.20
N ASN A 331 3.24 21.92 -26.30
CA ASN A 331 3.51 20.55 -25.89
C ASN A 331 3.29 20.33 -24.39
N LEU A 332 3.48 21.33 -23.52
CA LEU A 332 3.19 21.17 -22.08
C LEU A 332 1.72 20.83 -21.84
N SER A 333 0.79 21.57 -22.42
CA SER A 333 -0.65 21.26 -22.33
C SER A 333 -0.99 19.92 -22.98
N PHE A 334 -0.36 19.59 -24.10
CA PHE A 334 -0.56 18.31 -24.75
C PHE A 334 -0.15 17.13 -23.86
N TYR A 335 1.00 17.20 -23.18
CA TYR A 335 1.42 16.19 -22.23
C TYR A 335 0.49 16.11 -21.02
N GLY A 336 -0.03 17.26 -20.54
CA GLY A 336 -1.05 17.27 -19.51
C GLY A 336 -2.31 16.49 -19.90
N ILE A 337 -2.80 16.70 -21.13
CA ILE A 337 -3.95 15.96 -21.68
C ILE A 337 -3.64 14.45 -21.79
N LEU A 338 -2.44 14.08 -22.26
CA LEU A 338 -2.04 12.68 -22.35
C LEU A 338 -2.03 11.98 -20.98
N ILE A 339 -1.60 12.66 -19.92
CA ILE A 339 -1.66 12.11 -18.56
C ILE A 339 -3.12 11.88 -18.14
N PHE A 340 -4.04 12.81 -18.42
CA PHE A 340 -5.46 12.61 -18.15
C PHE A 340 -6.05 11.42 -18.89
N ILE A 341 -5.71 11.25 -20.18
CA ILE A 341 -6.14 10.08 -20.95
C ILE A 341 -5.57 8.79 -20.36
N GLY A 342 -4.33 8.84 -19.85
CA GLY A 342 -3.66 7.72 -19.23
C GLY A 342 -4.33 7.20 -17.95
N THR A 343 -5.19 8.00 -17.29
CA THR A 343 -5.94 7.58 -16.11
C THR A 343 -7.21 6.79 -16.46
N SER A 344 -7.63 6.78 -17.72
CA SER A 344 -8.88 6.15 -18.15
C SER A 344 -8.80 4.62 -18.17
N ASN A 345 -9.94 3.97 -17.95
CA ASN A 345 -10.09 2.51 -17.99
C ASN A 345 -9.68 1.91 -19.36
N VAL A 346 -9.84 2.63 -20.45
CA VAL A 346 -9.39 2.20 -21.79
C VAL A 346 -7.87 2.05 -21.82
N PHE A 347 -7.14 3.00 -21.23
CA PHE A 347 -5.69 2.96 -21.20
C PHE A 347 -5.17 1.86 -20.24
N ILE A 348 -5.85 1.61 -19.14
CA ILE A 348 -5.50 0.53 -18.20
C ILE A 348 -5.59 -0.84 -18.89
N LYS A 349 -6.59 -1.06 -19.75
CA LYS A 349 -6.66 -2.27 -20.59
C LYS A 349 -5.43 -2.48 -21.48
N VAL A 350 -4.84 -1.38 -21.98
CA VAL A 350 -3.60 -1.43 -22.75
C VAL A 350 -2.39 -1.71 -21.87
N LEU A 351 -2.37 -1.16 -20.65
CA LEU A 351 -1.27 -1.36 -19.70
C LEU A 351 -1.05 -2.82 -19.31
N LYS A 352 -2.09 -3.67 -19.31
CA LYS A 352 -1.96 -5.11 -19.02
C LYS A 352 -0.86 -5.80 -19.83
N ASN A 353 -0.65 -5.35 -21.07
CA ASN A 353 0.29 -5.94 -22.01
C ASN A 353 1.69 -5.30 -21.99
N ILE A 354 1.90 -4.27 -21.16
CA ILE A 354 3.18 -3.55 -21.08
C ILE A 354 4.00 -4.12 -19.91
N PRO A 355 5.28 -4.47 -20.11
CA PRO A 355 6.15 -4.85 -19.00
C PRO A 355 6.33 -3.66 -18.05
N PHE A 356 6.45 -3.93 -16.74
CA PHE A 356 6.59 -2.92 -15.68
C PHE A 356 5.42 -1.94 -15.57
N SER A 357 4.24 -2.31 -16.05
CA SER A 357 3.05 -1.45 -16.00
C SER A 357 2.52 -1.23 -14.59
N GLU A 358 2.87 -2.08 -13.63
CA GLU A 358 2.59 -1.93 -12.20
C GLU A 358 3.12 -0.63 -11.60
N PHE A 359 4.15 -0.05 -12.21
CA PHE A 359 4.71 1.26 -11.81
C PHE A 359 4.02 2.45 -12.48
N LEU A 360 3.16 2.25 -13.48
CA LEU A 360 2.56 3.31 -14.30
C LEU A 360 1.18 3.73 -13.78
N ILE A 361 1.12 4.21 -12.55
CA ILE A 361 -0.13 4.63 -11.89
C ILE A 361 -0.40 6.10 -12.19
N PHE A 362 -1.05 6.39 -13.33
CA PHE A 362 -1.30 7.77 -13.81
C PHE A 362 -2.19 8.59 -12.87
N SER A 363 -3.08 7.98 -12.11
CA SER A 363 -3.92 8.67 -11.12
C SER A 363 -3.10 9.40 -10.06
N LYS A 364 -1.93 8.90 -9.69
CA LYS A 364 -1.02 9.54 -8.74
C LYS A 364 -0.28 10.78 -9.28
N VAL A 365 -0.26 10.97 -10.59
CA VAL A 365 0.46 12.08 -11.25
C VAL A 365 -0.46 13.09 -11.96
N THR A 366 -1.76 13.06 -11.70
CA THR A 366 -2.74 14.01 -12.26
C THR A 366 -2.43 15.46 -11.90
N SER A 367 -1.88 15.73 -10.71
CA SER A 367 -1.40 17.07 -10.34
C SER A 367 -0.31 17.58 -11.28
N ILE A 368 0.55 16.69 -11.83
CA ILE A 368 1.54 17.08 -12.86
C ILE A 368 0.83 17.54 -14.13
N ALA A 369 -0.24 16.84 -14.54
CA ALA A 369 -1.04 17.22 -15.71
C ALA A 369 -1.59 18.64 -15.58
N ILE A 370 -2.22 18.91 -14.42
CA ILE A 370 -2.79 20.23 -14.12
C ILE A 370 -1.69 21.30 -14.09
N ALA A 371 -0.57 21.03 -13.42
CA ALA A 371 0.55 21.96 -13.35
C ALA A 371 1.12 22.30 -14.73
N LEU A 372 1.25 21.32 -15.64
CA LEU A 372 1.70 21.54 -17.01
C LEU A 372 0.75 22.47 -17.77
N ILE A 373 -0.55 22.32 -17.60
CA ILE A 373 -1.57 23.19 -18.21
C ILE A 373 -1.47 24.60 -17.63
N LEU A 374 -1.42 24.77 -16.31
CA LEU A 374 -1.31 26.08 -15.66
C LEU A 374 -0.01 26.80 -16.05
N VAL A 375 1.11 26.11 -16.13
CA VAL A 375 2.39 26.64 -16.57
C VAL A 375 2.32 27.08 -18.04
N SER A 376 1.65 26.35 -18.91
CA SER A 376 1.46 26.75 -20.31
C SER A 376 0.73 28.09 -20.45
N ILE A 377 -0.31 28.32 -19.61
CA ILE A 377 -1.05 29.59 -19.56
C ILE A 377 -0.15 30.73 -19.06
N LEU A 378 0.69 30.48 -18.04
CA LEU A 378 1.66 31.47 -17.54
C LEU A 378 2.67 31.85 -18.62
N LEU A 379 3.09 30.92 -19.46
CA LEU A 379 4.04 31.13 -20.54
C LEU A 379 3.39 31.73 -21.82
N TRP A 380 2.06 31.69 -21.96
CA TRP A 380 1.33 32.18 -23.11
C TRP A 380 1.22 33.72 -23.13
N ARG A 381 2.26 34.42 -23.63
CA ARG A 381 2.39 35.87 -23.56
C ARG A 381 1.27 36.66 -24.27
N ASN A 382 0.77 36.14 -25.39
CA ASN A 382 -0.19 36.83 -26.27
C ASN A 382 -1.65 36.58 -25.85
N LEU A 383 -1.90 35.91 -24.72
CA LEU A 383 -3.26 35.67 -24.23
C LEU A 383 -3.89 36.98 -23.78
N ARG A 384 -5.08 37.30 -24.32
CA ARG A 384 -5.84 38.54 -23.97
C ARG A 384 -6.23 38.56 -22.52
N LYS A 385 -6.15 39.70 -21.85
CA LYS A 385 -6.49 39.86 -20.41
C LYS A 385 -7.87 39.34 -20.07
N VAL A 386 -8.87 39.58 -20.94
CA VAL A 386 -10.25 39.11 -20.74
C VAL A 386 -10.29 37.57 -20.70
N LEU A 387 -9.59 36.89 -21.63
CA LEU A 387 -9.52 35.43 -21.63
C LEU A 387 -8.83 34.89 -20.40
N ILE A 388 -7.80 35.59 -19.86
CA ILE A 388 -7.16 35.20 -18.59
C ILE A 388 -8.19 35.21 -17.45
N VAL A 389 -9.01 36.28 -17.35
CA VAL A 389 -10.03 36.39 -16.31
C VAL A 389 -11.08 35.28 -16.45
N ILE A 390 -11.55 35.02 -17.69
CA ILE A 390 -12.51 33.94 -17.98
C ILE A 390 -11.92 32.58 -17.56
N ILE A 391 -10.68 32.27 -17.94
CA ILE A 391 -10.01 31.03 -17.58
C ILE A 391 -9.89 30.93 -16.05
N CYS A 392 -9.45 31.98 -15.37
CA CYS A 392 -9.33 31.96 -13.92
C CYS A 392 -10.69 31.72 -13.23
N PHE A 393 -11.76 32.34 -13.75
CA PHE A 393 -13.10 32.13 -13.20
C PHE A 393 -13.61 30.71 -13.42
N ILE A 394 -13.44 30.15 -14.62
CA ILE A 394 -13.87 28.77 -14.93
C ILE A 394 -13.09 27.77 -14.10
N LEU A 395 -11.76 27.92 -13.95
CA LEU A 395 -10.93 27.03 -13.14
C LEU A 395 -11.32 27.07 -11.66
N LEU A 396 -11.64 28.27 -11.15
CA LEU A 396 -12.07 28.40 -9.75
C LEU A 396 -13.46 27.77 -9.54
N SER A 397 -14.43 28.05 -10.44
CA SER A 397 -15.77 27.51 -10.35
C SER A 397 -15.78 25.98 -10.38
N ASP A 398 -14.93 25.40 -11.21
CA ASP A 398 -14.78 23.96 -11.33
C ASP A 398 -14.12 23.35 -10.06
N SER A 399 -13.10 24.00 -9.52
CA SER A 399 -12.49 23.58 -8.26
C SER A 399 -13.48 23.62 -7.08
N MET A 400 -14.44 24.56 -7.09
CA MET A 400 -15.48 24.65 -6.06
C MET A 400 -16.39 23.42 -6.01
N LEU A 401 -16.52 22.67 -7.12
CA LEU A 401 -17.30 21.42 -7.17
C LEU A 401 -16.75 20.30 -6.28
N THR A 402 -15.53 20.46 -5.78
CA THR A 402 -14.89 19.49 -4.87
C THR A 402 -14.70 20.04 -3.47
N PHE A 403 -15.30 21.19 -3.14
CA PHE A 403 -15.21 21.78 -1.80
C PHE A 403 -15.98 21.01 -0.74
N ASP A 404 -16.90 20.13 -1.14
CA ASP A 404 -17.55 19.13 -0.29
C ASP A 404 -16.52 18.15 0.34
N LEU A 405 -15.39 17.93 -0.30
CA LEU A 405 -14.29 17.14 0.28
C LEU A 405 -13.61 17.86 1.45
N ILE A 406 -13.72 19.20 1.53
CA ILE A 406 -13.07 19.96 2.61
C ILE A 406 -13.76 19.66 3.93
N GLY A 407 -13.00 19.10 4.87
CA GLY A 407 -13.53 18.67 6.16
C GLY A 407 -14.40 17.41 6.08
N HIS A 408 -14.52 16.79 4.90
CA HIS A 408 -15.15 15.47 4.78
C HIS A 408 -14.27 14.48 5.52
N ASN A 409 -14.81 13.94 6.59
CA ASN A 409 -14.18 12.87 7.32
C ASN A 409 -15.00 11.62 7.10
N ARG A 410 -14.36 10.45 7.10
CA ARG A 410 -15.08 9.22 7.36
C ARG A 410 -15.76 9.42 8.71
N GLU A 411 -17.08 9.39 8.71
CA GLU A 411 -17.82 9.31 9.96
C GLU A 411 -17.41 8.00 10.62
N PHE A 412 -16.70 8.13 11.73
CA PHE A 412 -16.46 6.96 12.57
C PHE A 412 -17.80 6.55 13.15
N PRO A 413 -18.10 5.24 13.18
CA PRO A 413 -19.32 4.77 13.82
C PRO A 413 -19.44 5.33 15.23
N GLU A 414 -20.63 5.80 15.59
CA GLU A 414 -20.93 6.19 16.97
C GLU A 414 -20.63 4.99 17.88
N GLY A 415 -19.87 5.23 18.93
CA GLY A 415 -19.51 4.18 19.88
C GLY A 415 -18.12 3.58 19.66
N LEU A 416 -17.48 3.71 18.47
CA LEU A 416 -16.15 3.13 18.26
C LEU A 416 -15.13 3.55 19.32
N VAL A 417 -15.11 4.83 19.70
CA VAL A 417 -14.19 5.33 20.74
C VAL A 417 -14.49 4.64 22.08
N TYR A 418 -15.76 4.45 22.42
CA TYR A 418 -16.15 3.74 23.63
C TYR A 418 -15.75 2.26 23.56
N SER A 419 -15.96 1.60 22.43
CA SER A 419 -15.52 0.21 22.22
C SER A 419 -14.01 0.05 22.34
N LEU A 420 -13.22 1.02 21.83
CA LEU A 420 -11.77 1.04 21.96
C LEU A 420 -11.31 1.30 23.40
N ASP A 421 -11.95 2.23 24.12
CA ASP A 421 -11.68 2.48 25.53
C ASP A 421 -11.93 1.23 26.36
N TYR A 422 -13.12 0.60 26.17
CA TYR A 422 -13.47 -0.62 26.87
C TYR A 422 -12.51 -1.78 26.53
N ALA A 423 -12.20 -1.99 25.27
CA ALA A 423 -11.23 -3.00 24.85
C ALA A 423 -9.85 -2.75 25.49
N SER A 424 -9.41 -1.49 25.54
CA SER A 424 -8.14 -1.11 26.18
C SER A 424 -8.16 -1.33 27.70
N GLU A 425 -9.30 -1.09 28.35
CA GLU A 425 -9.44 -1.30 29.80
C GLU A 425 -9.28 -2.77 30.17
N ILE A 426 -9.91 -3.67 29.42
CA ILE A 426 -9.92 -5.10 29.72
C ILE A 426 -8.72 -5.86 29.15
N ALA A 427 -8.04 -5.33 28.13
CA ALA A 427 -6.90 -6.01 27.50
C ALA A 427 -5.73 -6.12 28.48
N THR A 428 -5.14 -7.30 28.55
CA THR A 428 -3.95 -7.59 29.36
C THR A 428 -2.68 -7.70 28.52
N GLN A 429 -2.80 -8.10 27.26
CA GLN A 429 -1.66 -8.30 26.38
C GLN A 429 -1.79 -7.56 25.04
N ARG A 430 -2.73 -7.97 24.16
CA ARG A 430 -2.91 -7.39 22.84
C ARG A 430 -4.37 -7.32 22.44
N ILE A 431 -4.70 -6.29 21.68
CA ILE A 431 -6.02 -6.12 21.06
C ILE A 431 -5.94 -6.50 19.59
N GLY A 432 -6.83 -7.36 19.13
CA GLY A 432 -7.08 -7.65 17.73
C GLY A 432 -8.31 -6.87 17.25
N ILE A 433 -8.15 -6.03 16.20
CA ILE A 433 -9.24 -5.26 15.61
C ILE A 433 -9.61 -5.91 14.29
N LEU A 434 -10.77 -6.54 14.23
CA LEU A 434 -11.28 -7.28 13.09
C LEU A 434 -12.34 -6.46 12.36
N ASP A 435 -11.88 -5.55 11.49
CA ASP A 435 -12.68 -4.59 10.75
C ASP A 435 -12.39 -4.56 9.24
N LEU A 436 -11.57 -5.47 8.73
CA LEU A 436 -11.07 -5.47 7.34
C LEU A 436 -10.52 -4.11 6.92
N SER A 437 -9.92 -3.38 7.85
CA SER A 437 -9.39 -2.02 7.68
C SER A 437 -10.45 -0.95 7.36
N GLN A 438 -11.72 -1.19 7.63
CA GLN A 438 -12.78 -0.20 7.37
C GLN A 438 -12.66 1.02 8.28
N TYR A 439 -12.19 0.86 9.52
CA TYR A 439 -11.92 1.99 10.43
C TYR A 439 -10.63 2.74 10.08
N GLY A 440 -9.85 2.25 9.12
CA GLY A 440 -8.59 2.86 8.71
C GLY A 440 -7.53 2.81 9.81
N ALA A 441 -6.73 3.86 9.91
CA ALA A 441 -5.62 3.95 10.87
C ALA A 441 -6.04 4.47 12.26
N LEU A 442 -7.28 4.93 12.43
CA LEU A 442 -7.74 5.54 13.67
C LEU A 442 -7.63 4.62 14.88
N PRO A 443 -8.12 3.35 14.84
CA PRO A 443 -8.04 2.48 16.00
C PRO A 443 -6.60 2.30 16.48
N SER A 444 -5.66 2.09 15.56
CA SER A 444 -4.25 1.92 15.89
C SER A 444 -3.64 3.17 16.53
N TYR A 445 -3.98 4.35 16.04
CA TYR A 445 -3.55 5.61 16.63
C TYR A 445 -4.18 5.81 18.01
N TYR A 446 -5.47 5.58 18.13
CA TYR A 446 -6.23 5.83 19.35
C TYR A 446 -5.75 4.94 20.51
N LEU A 447 -5.56 3.65 20.27
CA LEU A 447 -5.08 2.70 21.29
C LEU A 447 -3.67 3.02 21.80
N LYS A 448 -2.86 3.72 21.02
CA LYS A 448 -1.51 4.15 21.45
C LYS A 448 -1.51 5.51 22.12
N TYR A 449 -2.24 6.48 21.60
CA TYR A 449 -2.13 7.89 21.97
C TYR A 449 -3.44 8.52 22.47
N GLY A 450 -4.59 7.90 22.19
CA GLY A 450 -5.91 8.45 22.47
C GLY A 450 -6.47 8.05 23.84
N VAL A 451 -6.15 6.84 24.32
CA VAL A 451 -6.65 6.34 25.61
C VAL A 451 -5.88 6.98 26.76
N LYS A 452 -6.57 7.67 27.63
CA LYS A 452 -5.94 8.35 28.76
C LYS A 452 -5.22 7.36 29.68
N GLY A 453 -3.92 7.52 29.81
CA GLY A 453 -3.08 6.82 30.80
C GLY A 453 -2.75 5.37 30.45
N LYS A 454 -3.15 4.84 29.29
CA LYS A 454 -2.86 3.48 28.87
C LYS A 454 -2.52 3.43 27.38
N SER A 455 -1.41 2.78 27.04
CA SER A 455 -1.07 2.39 25.67
C SER A 455 -1.27 0.89 25.54
N SER A 456 -2.04 0.46 24.56
CA SER A 456 -2.34 -0.95 24.33
C SER A 456 -1.62 -1.48 23.09
N ASN A 457 -0.99 -2.63 23.23
CA ASN A 457 -0.37 -3.35 22.14
C ASN A 457 -1.45 -3.93 21.21
N GLN A 458 -1.14 -4.06 19.91
CA GLN A 458 -2.08 -4.49 18.89
C GLN A 458 -1.50 -5.63 18.07
N VAL A 459 -2.38 -6.47 17.56
CA VAL A 459 -2.03 -7.52 16.60
C VAL A 459 -1.96 -6.91 15.20
N PHE A 460 -2.88 -6.01 14.88
CA PHE A 460 -2.95 -5.34 13.58
C PHE A 460 -2.30 -3.94 13.62
N GLY A 461 -2.12 -3.33 12.48
CA GLY A 461 -1.71 -1.95 12.29
C GLY A 461 -2.18 -1.46 10.94
N TRP A 462 -1.88 -0.21 10.62
CA TRP A 462 -2.16 0.37 9.31
C TRP A 462 -0.92 0.35 8.42
N GLN A 463 -1.07 -0.04 7.15
CA GLN A 463 0.02 -0.23 6.18
C GLN A 463 0.94 -1.42 6.52
N TRP A 464 0.73 -2.52 5.83
CA TRP A 464 1.40 -3.83 6.02
C TRP A 464 2.86 -3.89 5.55
N LYS A 465 3.37 -2.83 4.90
CA LYS A 465 4.74 -2.82 4.41
C LYS A 465 5.72 -3.11 5.55
N SER A 466 6.58 -4.07 5.34
CA SER A 466 7.60 -4.53 6.30
C SER A 466 7.04 -5.17 7.58
N ALA A 467 5.79 -5.59 7.60
CA ALA A 467 5.22 -6.35 8.71
C ALA A 467 5.36 -7.85 8.43
N ASN A 468 6.21 -8.54 9.18
CA ASN A 468 6.47 -9.98 8.99
C ASN A 468 5.21 -10.82 9.24
N THR A 469 4.34 -10.40 10.18
CA THR A 469 3.07 -11.07 10.48
C THR A 469 1.93 -10.71 9.54
N SER A 470 2.18 -9.98 8.45
CA SER A 470 1.13 -9.60 7.48
C SER A 470 0.39 -10.80 6.88
N GLU A 471 1.07 -11.91 6.61
CA GLU A 471 0.44 -13.14 6.10
C GLU A 471 -0.56 -13.72 7.11
N ASN A 472 -0.22 -13.73 8.40
CA ASN A 472 -1.12 -14.15 9.47
C ASN A 472 -2.39 -13.30 9.51
N ILE A 473 -2.23 -11.97 9.30
CA ILE A 473 -3.37 -11.05 9.27
C ILE A 473 -4.26 -11.30 8.04
N VAL A 474 -3.65 -11.56 6.86
CA VAL A 474 -4.40 -11.94 5.65
C VAL A 474 -5.21 -13.21 5.90
N MET A 475 -4.61 -14.23 6.50
CA MET A 475 -5.31 -15.47 6.84
C MET A 475 -6.51 -15.22 7.76
N ILE A 476 -6.33 -14.42 8.82
CA ILE A 476 -7.42 -14.08 9.75
C ILE A 476 -8.53 -13.29 9.05
N ASN A 477 -8.18 -12.32 8.20
CA ASN A 477 -9.16 -11.53 7.45
C ASN A 477 -9.93 -12.40 6.44
N THR A 478 -9.24 -13.29 5.73
CA THR A 478 -9.88 -14.24 4.80
C THR A 478 -10.81 -15.21 5.56
N ALA A 479 -10.41 -15.65 6.76
CA ALA A 479 -11.24 -16.47 7.61
C ALA A 479 -12.51 -15.71 8.07
N LEU A 480 -12.39 -14.43 8.43
CA LEU A 480 -13.51 -13.57 8.80
C LEU A 480 -14.47 -13.36 7.62
N GLU A 481 -13.95 -12.99 6.43
CA GLU A 481 -14.74 -12.73 5.22
C GLU A 481 -15.52 -13.98 4.77
N ASN A 482 -14.94 -15.15 4.93
CA ASN A 482 -15.56 -16.42 4.53
C ASN A 482 -16.21 -17.17 5.71
N ASN A 483 -16.41 -16.53 6.85
CA ASN A 483 -17.06 -17.09 8.05
C ASN A 483 -16.39 -18.35 8.62
N TYR A 484 -15.07 -18.47 8.49
CA TYR A 484 -14.27 -19.52 9.17
C TYR A 484 -13.84 -19.07 10.56
N TYR A 485 -14.84 -18.75 11.41
CA TYR A 485 -14.61 -18.15 12.71
C TYR A 485 -13.78 -19.02 13.66
N LEU A 486 -13.87 -20.34 13.53
CA LEU A 486 -13.09 -21.28 14.34
C LEU A 486 -11.58 -21.05 14.14
N VAL A 487 -11.13 -20.94 12.89
CA VAL A 487 -9.74 -20.63 12.52
C VAL A 487 -9.36 -19.21 12.94
N MET A 488 -10.25 -18.26 12.69
CA MET A 488 -10.03 -16.85 13.05
C MET A 488 -9.67 -16.71 14.53
N PHE A 489 -10.45 -17.30 15.42
CA PHE A 489 -10.20 -17.25 16.86
C PHE A 489 -8.89 -17.95 17.25
N ASP A 490 -8.62 -19.16 16.73
CA ASP A 490 -7.37 -19.89 17.02
C ASP A 490 -6.13 -19.10 16.61
N ARG A 491 -6.14 -18.50 15.40
CA ARG A 491 -5.00 -17.71 14.92
C ARG A 491 -4.84 -16.39 15.67
N CYS A 492 -5.92 -15.79 16.16
CA CYS A 492 -5.85 -14.61 17.04
C CYS A 492 -5.16 -14.95 18.38
N ILE A 493 -5.43 -16.10 18.99
CA ILE A 493 -4.71 -16.55 20.19
C ILE A 493 -3.22 -16.73 19.90
N GLN A 494 -2.87 -17.33 18.77
CA GLN A 494 -1.46 -17.50 18.37
C GLN A 494 -0.71 -16.18 18.30
N LEU A 495 -1.38 -15.12 17.83
CA LEU A 495 -0.83 -13.76 17.79
C LEU A 495 -0.87 -13.04 19.13
N GLY A 496 -1.35 -13.70 20.20
CA GLY A 496 -1.42 -13.14 21.55
C GLY A 496 -2.56 -12.14 21.79
N ALA A 497 -3.58 -12.15 20.92
CA ALA A 497 -4.75 -11.31 21.10
C ALA A 497 -5.65 -11.88 22.22
N ASP A 498 -5.59 -11.28 23.39
CA ASP A 498 -6.49 -11.63 24.50
C ASP A 498 -7.82 -10.89 24.44
N THR A 499 -7.90 -9.84 23.66
CA THR A 499 -9.11 -9.04 23.44
C THR A 499 -9.32 -8.85 21.93
N LEU A 500 -10.53 -9.16 21.46
CA LEU A 500 -10.90 -9.01 20.05
C LEU A 500 -12.07 -8.04 19.93
N LEU A 501 -11.90 -6.99 19.14
CA LEU A 501 -12.95 -6.08 18.71
C LEU A 501 -13.35 -6.44 17.28
N ILE A 502 -14.56 -6.92 17.08
CA ILE A 502 -15.08 -7.39 15.79
C ILE A 502 -16.19 -6.47 15.34
N LYS A 503 -16.12 -5.99 14.09
CA LYS A 503 -17.14 -5.15 13.49
C LYS A 503 -18.35 -5.97 13.06
N LYS A 504 -19.56 -5.63 13.53
CA LYS A 504 -20.79 -6.42 13.36
C LYS A 504 -21.25 -6.59 11.92
N ASP A 505 -21.04 -5.59 11.06
CA ASP A 505 -21.44 -5.66 9.66
C ASP A 505 -20.65 -6.69 8.82
N LEU A 506 -19.59 -7.25 9.39
CA LEU A 506 -18.79 -8.32 8.80
C LEU A 506 -19.28 -9.72 9.19
N ILE A 507 -20.25 -9.80 10.08
CA ILE A 507 -20.72 -11.07 10.66
C ILE A 507 -22.07 -11.45 10.04
N ASN A 508 -22.10 -12.61 9.38
CA ASN A 508 -23.31 -13.13 8.76
C ASN A 508 -24.16 -13.95 9.74
N ASP A 509 -23.53 -14.67 10.67
CA ASP A 509 -24.20 -15.49 11.67
C ASP A 509 -23.55 -15.29 13.05
N PHE A 510 -24.25 -14.57 13.94
CA PHE A 510 -23.79 -14.28 15.30
C PHE A 510 -23.80 -15.51 16.21
N ASN A 511 -24.75 -16.45 16.00
CA ASN A 511 -24.80 -17.65 16.81
C ASN A 511 -23.60 -18.55 16.50
N TYR A 512 -23.31 -18.74 15.23
CA TYR A 512 -22.14 -19.50 14.80
C TYR A 512 -20.83 -18.85 15.23
N LEU A 513 -20.75 -17.50 15.25
CA LEU A 513 -19.60 -16.78 15.80
C LEU A 513 -19.41 -17.12 17.29
N ASP A 514 -20.48 -17.06 18.10
CA ASP A 514 -20.43 -17.40 19.54
C ASP A 514 -20.10 -18.90 19.75
N GLU A 515 -20.63 -19.80 18.94
CA GLU A 515 -20.31 -21.23 18.96
C GLU A 515 -18.84 -21.51 18.65
N CYS A 516 -18.23 -20.77 17.75
CA CYS A 516 -16.79 -20.88 17.43
C CYS A 516 -15.88 -20.22 18.46
N ALA A 517 -16.33 -19.19 19.17
CA ALA A 517 -15.56 -18.51 20.22
C ALA A 517 -15.31 -19.41 21.43
N ASN A 518 -16.33 -20.16 21.86
CA ASN A 518 -16.29 -20.98 23.07
C ASN A 518 -15.19 -22.05 23.06
N PRO A 519 -15.04 -22.93 22.06
CA PRO A 519 -13.98 -23.94 22.03
C PRO A 519 -12.59 -23.31 21.96
N ASN A 520 -12.47 -22.08 21.48
CA ASN A 520 -11.25 -21.30 21.49
C ASN A 520 -11.00 -20.58 22.84
N GLY A 521 -11.92 -20.66 23.79
CA GLY A 521 -11.81 -20.06 25.12
C GLY A 521 -12.14 -18.56 25.19
N TYR A 522 -12.66 -17.97 24.11
CA TYR A 522 -13.12 -16.58 24.13
C TYR A 522 -14.55 -16.46 24.69
N ILE A 523 -14.77 -15.41 25.46
CA ILE A 523 -16.06 -15.07 26.06
C ILE A 523 -16.49 -13.70 25.53
N LYS A 524 -17.73 -13.56 25.06
CA LYS A 524 -18.31 -12.28 24.68
C LYS A 524 -18.53 -11.43 25.93
N VAL A 525 -17.91 -10.24 25.98
CA VAL A 525 -17.94 -9.34 27.16
C VAL A 525 -18.64 -8.02 26.88
N TYR A 526 -18.78 -7.64 25.60
CA TYR A 526 -19.43 -6.39 25.22
C TYR A 526 -20.04 -6.51 23.83
N GLU A 527 -21.15 -5.82 23.61
CA GLU A 527 -21.82 -5.73 22.33
C GLU A 527 -22.59 -4.41 22.25
N ASP A 528 -22.41 -3.66 21.16
CA ASP A 528 -23.21 -2.48 20.83
C ASP A 528 -23.82 -2.57 19.44
N THR A 529 -24.19 -1.44 18.83
CA THR A 529 -24.79 -1.39 17.48
C THR A 529 -23.83 -1.74 16.38
N ASN A 530 -22.54 -1.50 16.57
CA ASN A 530 -21.50 -1.59 15.53
C ASN A 530 -20.45 -2.65 15.80
N ASP A 531 -20.14 -2.90 17.09
CA ASP A 531 -18.99 -3.70 17.50
C ASP A 531 -19.39 -4.79 18.51
N ILE A 532 -18.62 -5.89 18.49
CA ILE A 532 -18.65 -6.94 19.51
C ILE A 532 -17.24 -7.11 20.05
N ILE A 533 -17.12 -7.31 21.38
CA ILE A 533 -15.84 -7.57 22.01
C ILE A 533 -15.85 -8.93 22.69
N TYR A 534 -14.84 -9.74 22.33
CA TYR A 534 -14.54 -11.01 22.96
C TYR A 534 -13.26 -10.88 23.80
N LYS A 535 -13.23 -11.59 24.94
CA LYS A 535 -12.08 -11.65 25.85
C LYS A 535 -11.66 -13.09 26.07
N TYR A 536 -10.37 -13.36 25.92
CA TYR A 536 -9.75 -14.58 26.42
C TYR A 536 -9.36 -14.38 27.89
N PRO A 537 -9.92 -15.15 28.87
CA PRO A 537 -9.78 -14.88 30.28
C PRO A 537 -8.43 -15.38 30.82
N ILE A 538 -7.34 -14.72 30.46
CA ILE A 538 -6.00 -14.99 30.97
C ILE A 538 -5.45 -13.76 31.69
N GLU A 539 -4.74 -13.99 32.79
CA GLU A 539 -4.03 -12.95 33.53
C GLU A 539 -2.55 -12.94 33.13
N GLY A 540 -2.03 -11.74 32.86
CA GLY A 540 -0.62 -11.55 32.50
C GLY A 540 -0.30 -11.79 31.02
N THR A 541 1.00 -11.88 30.72
CA THR A 541 1.51 -12.09 29.38
C THR A 541 1.62 -13.59 29.08
N PHE A 542 1.16 -14.02 27.93
CA PHE A 542 1.19 -15.42 27.55
C PHE A 542 1.80 -15.65 26.17
N GLY A 543 2.43 -16.80 26.01
CA GLY A 543 2.73 -17.44 24.73
C GLY A 543 1.88 -18.66 24.52
N THR A 544 2.03 -19.36 23.42
CA THR A 544 1.28 -20.58 23.12
C THR A 544 2.20 -21.74 22.79
N THR A 545 1.86 -22.93 23.30
CA THR A 545 2.36 -24.19 22.75
C THR A 545 1.27 -24.77 21.86
N VAL A 546 1.61 -25.34 20.72
CA VAL A 546 0.63 -25.89 19.79
C VAL A 546 1.17 -27.16 19.14
N LYS A 547 0.28 -28.12 18.94
CA LYS A 547 0.55 -29.31 18.14
C LYS A 547 -0.45 -29.39 17.01
N PHE A 548 0.04 -29.30 15.77
CA PHE A 548 -0.73 -29.55 14.56
C PHE A 548 -0.60 -31.00 14.12
N ASP A 549 -1.66 -31.55 13.61
CA ASP A 549 -1.65 -32.89 13.01
C ASP A 549 -1.29 -32.86 11.52
N GLY A 550 -1.47 -31.73 10.86
CA GLY A 550 -1.17 -31.55 9.43
C GLY A 550 -0.25 -30.37 9.14
N ILE A 551 0.50 -30.47 8.04
CA ILE A 551 1.29 -29.38 7.46
C ILE A 551 0.88 -29.16 6.01
N ALA A 552 0.71 -27.88 5.62
CA ALA A 552 0.34 -27.46 4.28
C ALA A 552 1.51 -26.66 3.66
N ILE A 553 2.06 -27.14 2.53
CA ILE A 553 3.27 -26.58 1.92
C ILE A 553 2.97 -26.13 0.50
N GLY A 554 3.36 -24.90 0.17
CA GLY A 554 3.28 -24.32 -1.15
C GLY A 554 2.40 -23.07 -1.19
N LYS A 555 2.34 -22.46 -2.35
CA LYS A 555 1.73 -21.13 -2.58
C LYS A 555 0.22 -21.09 -2.28
N TYR A 556 -0.51 -22.18 -2.54
CA TYR A 556 -1.95 -22.27 -2.37
C TYR A 556 -2.36 -23.22 -1.22
N ALA A 557 -1.39 -23.72 -0.50
CA ALA A 557 -1.60 -24.71 0.55
C ALA A 557 -2.41 -24.18 1.74
N GLU A 558 -2.44 -22.85 1.95
CA GLU A 558 -3.22 -22.22 2.99
C GLU A 558 -4.72 -22.46 2.88
N ASN A 559 -5.24 -22.72 1.66
CA ASN A 559 -6.66 -22.94 1.44
C ASN A 559 -7.22 -24.09 2.30
N ILE A 560 -6.46 -25.16 2.51
CA ILE A 560 -6.89 -26.30 3.34
C ILE A 560 -7.02 -25.92 4.82
N CYS A 561 -6.24 -24.94 5.30
CA CYS A 561 -6.22 -24.58 6.71
C CYS A 561 -7.51 -23.95 7.21
N TYR A 562 -8.39 -23.46 6.32
CA TYR A 562 -9.66 -22.86 6.73
C TYR A 562 -10.67 -23.89 7.21
N SER A 563 -10.81 -24.99 6.51
CA SER A 563 -11.71 -26.08 6.87
C SER A 563 -11.06 -27.12 7.79
N PHE A 564 -9.71 -27.15 7.76
CA PHE A 564 -8.90 -28.00 8.64
C PHE A 564 -7.98 -27.15 9.53
N PRO A 565 -8.49 -26.54 10.61
CA PRO A 565 -7.70 -25.69 11.52
C PRO A 565 -6.45 -26.37 12.09
N ASN A 566 -6.47 -27.70 12.14
CA ASN A 566 -5.37 -28.55 12.61
C ASN A 566 -4.22 -28.71 11.59
N PHE A 567 -4.28 -27.98 10.47
CA PHE A 567 -3.13 -27.80 9.58
C PHE A 567 -2.41 -26.48 9.87
N THR A 568 -1.09 -26.51 9.81
CA THR A 568 -0.25 -25.31 9.79
C THR A 568 0.38 -25.10 8.43
N LYS A 569 0.57 -23.83 8.03
CA LYS A 569 1.34 -23.49 6.83
C LYS A 569 2.83 -23.81 7.08
N GLY A 570 3.50 -24.42 6.13
CA GLY A 570 4.93 -24.68 6.20
C GLY A 570 5.77 -23.44 5.95
N ASP A 571 6.87 -23.27 6.67
CA ASP A 571 7.75 -22.11 6.62
C ASP A 571 8.77 -22.15 5.45
N LYS A 572 8.95 -23.29 4.79
CA LYS A 572 9.91 -23.46 3.69
C LYS A 572 9.20 -23.54 2.35
N ASP A 573 9.69 -22.82 1.34
CA ASP A 573 9.09 -22.75 0.00
C ASP A 573 9.26 -24.06 -0.81
N TYR A 574 10.38 -24.77 -0.57
CA TYR A 574 10.72 -25.97 -1.31
C TYR A 574 10.55 -27.20 -0.44
N ILE A 575 9.86 -28.21 -0.98
CA ILE A 575 9.61 -29.45 -0.23
C ILE A 575 10.89 -30.20 0.12
N ASP A 576 11.91 -30.15 -0.74
CA ASP A 576 13.20 -30.81 -0.55
C ASP A 576 14.17 -30.02 0.36
N ASP A 577 13.75 -28.87 0.89
CA ASP A 577 14.42 -28.18 2.00
C ASP A 577 13.98 -28.71 3.38
N TYR A 578 12.88 -29.49 3.44
CA TYR A 578 12.47 -30.24 4.63
C TYR A 578 13.24 -31.58 4.71
N THR A 579 13.33 -32.10 5.91
CA THR A 579 13.79 -33.47 6.14
C THR A 579 12.61 -34.42 6.31
N VAL A 580 12.83 -35.71 6.02
CA VAL A 580 11.81 -36.75 6.28
C VAL A 580 11.42 -36.76 7.76
N SER A 581 12.36 -36.51 8.69
CA SER A 581 12.07 -36.46 10.13
C SER A 581 11.12 -35.31 10.49
N GLU A 582 11.38 -34.09 9.98
CA GLU A 582 10.50 -32.94 10.21
C GLU A 582 9.08 -33.21 9.72
N LEU A 583 8.94 -33.76 8.53
CA LEU A 583 7.63 -34.07 7.95
C LEU A 583 6.95 -35.28 8.61
N SER A 584 7.72 -36.19 9.19
CA SER A 584 7.16 -37.36 9.87
C SER A 584 6.57 -37.05 11.25
N GLU A 585 6.66 -35.82 11.73
CA GLU A 585 5.99 -35.38 12.95
C GLU A 585 4.49 -35.15 12.74
N PHE A 586 4.03 -35.02 11.48
CA PHE A 586 2.65 -34.78 11.09
C PHE A 586 1.94 -36.07 10.66
N LYS A 587 0.63 -36.14 10.84
CA LYS A 587 -0.23 -37.23 10.34
C LYS A 587 -0.55 -37.06 8.85
N ALA A 588 -0.65 -35.80 8.41
CA ALA A 588 -0.97 -35.49 7.01
C ALA A 588 -0.11 -34.33 6.49
N ILE A 589 0.27 -34.42 5.21
CA ILE A 589 1.01 -33.39 4.47
C ILE A 589 0.18 -33.02 3.25
N PHE A 590 -0.13 -31.73 3.11
CA PHE A 590 -0.88 -31.20 1.98
C PHE A 590 0.02 -30.28 1.13
N LEU A 591 0.18 -30.60 -0.15
CA LEU A 591 1.06 -29.89 -1.08
C LEU A 591 0.22 -29.22 -2.17
N SER A 592 0.23 -27.89 -2.25
CA SER A 592 -0.48 -27.14 -3.30
C SER A 592 0.34 -25.95 -3.78
N GLY A 593 0.68 -25.94 -5.08
CA GLY A 593 1.60 -24.95 -5.65
C GLY A 593 2.99 -24.99 -5.02
N PHE A 594 3.43 -26.15 -4.59
CA PHE A 594 4.73 -26.37 -3.97
C PHE A 594 5.86 -26.33 -5.00
N LYS A 595 7.09 -26.16 -4.53
CA LYS A 595 8.31 -26.14 -5.34
C LYS A 595 9.29 -27.24 -4.89
N TYR A 596 10.17 -27.62 -5.78
CA TYR A 596 11.31 -28.50 -5.49
C TYR A 596 12.56 -28.00 -6.23
N ARG A 597 13.74 -28.25 -5.68
CA ARG A 597 15.02 -27.98 -6.35
C ARG A 597 15.47 -29.20 -7.14
N ASP A 598 15.30 -30.39 -6.55
CA ASP A 598 15.57 -31.70 -7.16
C ASP A 598 14.30 -32.53 -7.15
N LYS A 599 13.73 -32.76 -8.33
CA LYS A 599 12.51 -33.51 -8.52
C LYS A 599 12.61 -34.94 -7.98
N LYS A 600 13.71 -35.64 -8.29
CA LYS A 600 13.90 -37.01 -7.86
C LYS A 600 13.99 -37.13 -6.34
N LYS A 601 14.72 -36.21 -5.72
CA LYS A 601 14.82 -36.16 -4.25
C LYS A 601 13.44 -35.90 -3.62
N ALA A 602 12.64 -34.97 -4.17
CA ALA A 602 11.28 -34.71 -3.71
C ALA A 602 10.36 -35.93 -3.87
N GLU A 603 10.39 -36.62 -5.03
CA GLU A 603 9.61 -37.82 -5.28
C GLU A 603 9.99 -38.96 -4.33
N ASP A 604 11.30 -39.20 -4.14
CA ASP A 604 11.79 -40.26 -3.26
C ASP A 604 11.42 -39.98 -1.80
N MET A 605 11.51 -38.73 -1.36
CA MET A 605 11.13 -38.30 -0.02
C MET A 605 9.62 -38.50 0.23
N LEU A 606 8.75 -38.13 -0.69
CA LEU A 606 7.30 -38.32 -0.53
C LEU A 606 6.90 -39.78 -0.53
N LYS A 607 7.59 -40.64 -1.31
CA LYS A 607 7.40 -42.09 -1.27
C LYS A 607 7.77 -42.64 0.13
N GLU A 608 8.95 -42.27 0.62
CA GLU A 608 9.42 -42.72 1.94
C GLU A 608 8.44 -42.31 3.05
N ILE A 609 7.94 -41.08 3.02
CA ILE A 609 6.97 -40.57 4.00
C ILE A 609 5.65 -41.33 3.92
N SER A 610 5.12 -41.59 2.71
CA SER A 610 3.88 -42.31 2.53
C SER A 610 4.00 -43.81 2.94
N GLU A 611 5.17 -44.42 2.73
CA GLU A 611 5.47 -45.77 3.18
C GLU A 611 5.54 -45.90 4.73
N LYS A 612 5.85 -44.79 5.42
CA LYS A 612 5.77 -44.70 6.90
C LYS A 612 4.33 -44.57 7.41
N GLY A 613 3.34 -44.55 6.56
CA GLY A 613 1.93 -44.48 6.92
C GLY A 613 1.42 -43.02 7.08
N ILE A 614 2.21 -42.03 6.68
CA ILE A 614 1.82 -40.60 6.75
C ILE A 614 1.05 -40.26 5.48
N ARG A 615 -0.10 -39.61 5.62
CA ARG A 615 -0.92 -39.23 4.51
C ARG A 615 -0.28 -38.05 3.74
N VAL A 616 -0.09 -38.18 2.44
CA VAL A 616 0.45 -37.15 1.56
C VAL A 616 -0.58 -36.84 0.47
N VAL A 617 -1.02 -35.59 0.41
CA VAL A 617 -1.94 -35.11 -0.64
C VAL A 617 -1.18 -34.15 -1.54
N VAL A 618 -1.17 -34.41 -2.84
CA VAL A 618 -0.55 -33.55 -3.86
C VAL A 618 -1.65 -32.93 -4.69
N ASP A 619 -1.95 -31.65 -4.43
CA ASP A 619 -2.85 -30.88 -5.27
C ASP A 619 -2.17 -30.56 -6.60
N SER A 620 -2.86 -30.86 -7.69
CA SER A 620 -2.37 -30.71 -9.06
C SER A 620 -2.30 -29.25 -9.53
N ASN A 621 -2.72 -28.30 -8.71
CA ASN A 621 -2.68 -26.89 -9.02
C ASN A 621 -1.21 -26.46 -9.24
N GLU A 622 -0.92 -25.98 -10.46
CA GLU A 622 0.44 -25.62 -10.94
C GLU A 622 1.45 -26.77 -11.11
N LEU A 623 1.06 -28.06 -10.97
CA LEU A 623 1.92 -29.19 -11.32
C LEU A 623 2.33 -29.14 -12.82
N GLY A 624 1.44 -28.68 -13.69
CA GLY A 624 1.68 -28.52 -15.12
C GLY A 624 1.74 -29.86 -15.87
N ASP A 625 2.27 -29.82 -17.10
CA ASP A 625 2.39 -31.00 -17.97
C ASP A 625 3.58 -31.91 -17.56
N GLU A 626 4.42 -31.54 -16.60
CA GLU A 626 5.49 -32.39 -16.10
C GLU A 626 4.94 -33.52 -15.21
N GLU A 627 5.25 -34.76 -15.56
CA GLU A 627 4.89 -35.90 -14.72
C GLU A 627 5.63 -35.80 -13.36
N PHE A 628 4.88 -35.91 -12.29
CA PHE A 628 5.39 -36.06 -10.92
C PHE A 628 4.87 -37.39 -10.38
N LEU A 629 5.77 -38.31 -10.03
CA LEU A 629 5.43 -39.70 -9.65
C LEU A 629 4.58 -40.43 -10.72
N GLY A 630 4.80 -40.12 -11.99
CA GLY A 630 4.03 -40.71 -13.11
C GLY A 630 2.62 -40.16 -13.30
N ILE A 631 2.28 -39.08 -12.60
CA ILE A 631 1.01 -38.35 -12.72
C ILE A 631 1.30 -36.92 -13.19
N SER A 632 0.55 -36.46 -14.18
CA SER A 632 0.58 -35.08 -14.66
C SER A 632 -0.79 -34.45 -14.57
N SER A 633 -0.88 -33.14 -14.78
CA SER A 633 -2.14 -32.42 -14.77
C SER A 633 -2.35 -31.63 -16.05
N LYS A 634 -3.60 -31.47 -16.45
CA LYS A 634 -3.97 -30.66 -17.60
C LYS A 634 -5.01 -29.62 -17.20
N LYS A 635 -4.76 -28.36 -17.54
CA LYS A 635 -5.65 -27.24 -17.25
C LYS A 635 -6.95 -27.35 -18.06
N ILE A 636 -8.04 -26.93 -17.42
CA ILE A 636 -9.36 -26.79 -18.01
C ILE A 636 -10.04 -25.58 -17.42
N ASP A 637 -10.77 -24.86 -18.26
CA ASP A 637 -11.62 -23.73 -17.85
C ASP A 637 -13.07 -24.25 -17.88
N LEU A 638 -13.78 -24.17 -16.75
CA LEU A 638 -15.18 -24.62 -16.62
C LEU A 638 -16.06 -23.37 -16.41
N GLU A 639 -17.30 -23.47 -16.94
CA GLU A 639 -18.32 -22.44 -16.77
C GLU A 639 -19.42 -22.97 -15.87
N ASP A 640 -19.99 -22.12 -15.03
CA ASP A 640 -21.11 -22.34 -14.11
C ASP A 640 -20.87 -23.40 -13.02
N ASN A 641 -20.49 -24.65 -13.36
CA ASN A 641 -20.25 -25.74 -12.41
C ASN A 641 -19.34 -26.85 -12.99
N TYR A 642 -19.06 -27.87 -12.19
CA TYR A 642 -18.23 -29.03 -12.59
C TYR A 642 -18.89 -30.00 -13.55
N GLY A 643 -20.16 -29.87 -13.87
CA GLY A 643 -20.91 -30.81 -14.67
C GLY A 643 -21.38 -32.04 -13.85
N GLU A 644 -21.40 -33.22 -14.50
CA GLU A 644 -21.73 -34.48 -13.78
C GLU A 644 -20.54 -34.91 -12.93
N PHE A 645 -20.74 -34.90 -11.62
CA PHE A 645 -19.69 -35.16 -10.65
C PHE A 645 -19.87 -36.55 -10.01
N TYR A 646 -18.80 -37.36 -9.98
CA TYR A 646 -18.77 -38.69 -9.41
C TYR A 646 -17.70 -38.80 -8.32
N PHE A 647 -18.13 -39.26 -7.13
CA PHE A 647 -17.27 -39.51 -5.99
C PHE A 647 -17.50 -40.92 -5.46
N LYS A 648 -16.42 -41.69 -5.28
CA LYS A 648 -16.48 -43.15 -4.91
C LYS A 648 -17.35 -43.98 -5.85
N GLY A 649 -17.43 -43.58 -7.12
CA GLY A 649 -18.24 -44.27 -8.12
C GLY A 649 -19.73 -43.88 -8.11
N GLU A 650 -20.18 -43.09 -7.19
CA GLU A 650 -21.56 -42.62 -7.10
C GLU A 650 -21.68 -41.18 -7.66
N ARG A 651 -22.79 -40.91 -8.35
CA ARG A 651 -23.09 -39.55 -8.82
C ARG A 651 -23.54 -38.71 -7.65
N VAL A 652 -22.78 -37.63 -7.34
CA VAL A 652 -23.09 -36.69 -6.28
C VAL A 652 -23.43 -35.33 -6.86
N LYS A 653 -24.15 -34.51 -6.09
CA LYS A 653 -24.45 -33.12 -6.46
C LYS A 653 -23.50 -32.20 -5.73
N ILE A 654 -22.60 -31.59 -6.47
CA ILE A 654 -21.73 -30.51 -6.01
C ILE A 654 -22.35 -29.14 -6.37
N GLY A 655 -22.03 -28.10 -5.63
CA GLY A 655 -22.56 -26.75 -5.85
C GLY A 655 -22.05 -26.09 -7.12
N ASP A 656 -22.70 -24.98 -7.49
CA ASP A 656 -22.29 -24.14 -8.62
C ASP A 656 -21.11 -23.21 -8.19
N PHE A 657 -20.37 -22.71 -9.18
CA PHE A 657 -19.31 -21.73 -8.92
C PHE A 657 -19.92 -20.39 -8.51
N PRO A 658 -19.20 -19.60 -7.68
CA PRO A 658 -19.67 -18.27 -7.33
C PRO A 658 -19.93 -17.38 -8.55
N GLU A 659 -20.94 -16.52 -8.48
CA GLU A 659 -21.33 -15.63 -9.60
C GLU A 659 -20.19 -14.70 -10.07
N ASP A 660 -19.25 -14.38 -9.18
CA ASP A 660 -18.08 -13.57 -9.50
C ASP A 660 -17.01 -14.31 -10.30
N GLU A 661 -17.06 -15.65 -10.30
CA GLU A 661 -16.14 -16.54 -11.01
C GLU A 661 -16.79 -17.18 -12.25
N LYS A 662 -17.07 -16.37 -13.24
CA LYS A 662 -17.69 -16.85 -14.51
C LYS A 662 -16.90 -17.94 -15.23
N ILE A 663 -15.61 -18.04 -14.98
CA ILE A 663 -14.70 -19.06 -15.53
C ILE A 663 -13.86 -19.58 -14.38
N PHE A 664 -14.15 -20.81 -13.97
CA PHE A 664 -13.39 -21.51 -12.93
C PHE A 664 -12.22 -22.26 -13.55
N ARG A 665 -11.00 -21.86 -13.16
CA ARG A 665 -9.77 -22.45 -13.65
C ARG A 665 -9.31 -23.57 -12.74
N CYS A 666 -9.25 -24.78 -13.29
CA CYS A 666 -8.81 -25.95 -12.55
C CYS A 666 -7.96 -26.87 -13.43
N SER A 667 -7.55 -28.00 -12.90
CA SER A 667 -6.82 -29.03 -13.65
C SER A 667 -7.31 -30.41 -13.30
N TYR A 668 -7.29 -31.32 -14.25
CA TYR A 668 -7.60 -32.75 -14.06
C TYR A 668 -6.33 -33.58 -14.20
N LEU A 669 -6.37 -34.81 -13.69
CA LEU A 669 -5.22 -35.70 -13.59
C LEU A 669 -5.10 -36.62 -14.79
N LEU A 670 -3.86 -36.84 -15.24
CA LEU A 670 -3.50 -37.77 -16.32
C LEU A 670 -2.40 -38.72 -15.82
N GLY A 671 -2.36 -39.94 -16.38
CA GLY A 671 -1.37 -40.97 -16.00
C GLY A 671 -1.72 -41.68 -14.70
N GLY A 672 -0.80 -42.50 -14.19
CA GLY A 672 -1.05 -43.34 -13.03
C GLY A 672 -1.99 -44.55 -13.33
N LYS A 673 -2.52 -45.16 -12.28
CA LYS A 673 -3.54 -46.21 -12.40
C LYS A 673 -4.90 -45.55 -12.55
N ASP A 674 -5.70 -46.01 -13.50
CA ASP A 674 -7.08 -45.57 -13.64
C ASP A 674 -7.94 -46.16 -12.52
N ASP A 675 -8.55 -45.29 -11.74
CA ASP A 675 -9.41 -45.69 -10.60
C ASP A 675 -10.90 -45.65 -10.98
N ASN A 676 -11.30 -44.89 -12.00
CA ASN A 676 -12.65 -44.76 -12.55
C ASN A 676 -13.76 -44.46 -11.50
N ASN A 677 -13.40 -44.07 -10.29
CA ASN A 677 -14.33 -43.82 -9.19
C ASN A 677 -14.51 -42.34 -8.89
N ASN A 678 -13.48 -41.50 -9.19
CA ASN A 678 -13.45 -40.09 -8.84
C ASN A 678 -13.19 -39.23 -10.07
N TYR A 679 -14.26 -38.83 -10.76
CA TYR A 679 -14.17 -38.12 -12.03
C TYR A 679 -15.35 -37.17 -12.24
N ILE A 680 -15.18 -36.25 -13.18
CA ILE A 680 -16.26 -35.41 -13.72
C ILE A 680 -16.48 -35.76 -15.20
N ASN A 681 -17.71 -35.63 -15.68
CA ASN A 681 -18.03 -35.72 -17.10
C ASN A 681 -18.23 -34.32 -17.68
N VAL A 682 -17.35 -33.93 -18.60
CA VAL A 682 -17.42 -32.67 -19.34
C VAL A 682 -17.40 -33.00 -20.84
N ASP A 683 -18.42 -32.60 -21.57
CA ASP A 683 -18.49 -32.82 -23.03
C ASP A 683 -18.20 -34.26 -23.42
N THR A 684 -18.79 -35.23 -22.75
CA THR A 684 -18.62 -36.69 -23.00
C THR A 684 -17.23 -37.25 -22.65
N ARG A 685 -16.36 -36.45 -22.03
CA ARG A 685 -15.04 -36.85 -21.54
C ARG A 685 -15.08 -37.07 -20.03
N MET A 686 -14.56 -38.20 -19.63
CA MET A 686 -14.31 -38.49 -18.21
C MET A 686 -12.98 -37.90 -17.81
N LEU A 687 -13.00 -37.00 -16.83
CA LEU A 687 -11.84 -36.27 -16.30
C LEU A 687 -11.64 -36.67 -14.84
N GLU A 688 -10.60 -37.43 -14.57
CA GLU A 688 -10.30 -37.88 -13.21
C GLU A 688 -9.68 -36.76 -12.41
N TYR A 689 -10.10 -36.60 -11.14
CA TYR A 689 -9.62 -35.56 -10.25
C TYR A 689 -8.97 -36.09 -8.97
N MET A 690 -9.11 -37.37 -8.64
CA MET A 690 -8.46 -37.99 -7.47
C MET A 690 -7.83 -39.31 -7.86
N LYS A 691 -6.54 -39.48 -7.62
CA LYS A 691 -5.77 -40.69 -7.93
C LYS A 691 -4.86 -41.10 -6.78
N TYR A 692 -4.77 -42.38 -6.52
CA TYR A 692 -3.89 -42.94 -5.50
C TYR A 692 -2.60 -43.47 -6.13
N TYR A 693 -1.45 -42.91 -5.72
CA TYR A 693 -0.16 -43.52 -6.06
C TYR A 693 0.08 -44.77 -5.20
N ASN A 694 -0.20 -44.71 -3.90
CA ASN A 694 -0.32 -45.82 -2.95
C ASN A 694 -1.40 -45.46 -1.90
N GLU A 695 -1.59 -46.29 -0.88
CA GLU A 695 -2.62 -46.09 0.14
C GLU A 695 -2.54 -44.73 0.83
N ASN A 696 -1.34 -44.13 0.98
CA ASN A 696 -1.12 -42.92 1.71
C ASN A 696 -0.69 -41.73 0.86
N LEU A 697 -0.50 -41.88 -0.46
CA LEU A 697 -0.10 -40.80 -1.35
C LEU A 697 -1.16 -40.59 -2.42
N VAL A 698 -1.85 -39.46 -2.37
CA VAL A 698 -3.02 -39.10 -3.16
C VAL A 698 -2.75 -37.84 -3.98
N PHE A 699 -3.18 -37.85 -5.22
CA PHE A 699 -3.22 -36.67 -6.08
C PHE A 699 -4.64 -36.16 -6.16
N LEU A 700 -4.82 -34.83 -6.04
CA LEU A 700 -6.10 -34.17 -6.09
C LEU A 700 -6.09 -33.10 -7.21
N GLY A 701 -7.17 -33.07 -8.01
CA GLY A 701 -7.39 -32.11 -9.07
C GLY A 701 -8.56 -31.17 -8.81
N LEU A 702 -8.99 -30.50 -9.86
CA LEU A 702 -10.17 -29.62 -9.92
C LEU A 702 -10.15 -28.41 -8.95
N ASN A 703 -8.99 -28.06 -8.36
CA ASN A 703 -8.85 -26.96 -7.42
C ASN A 703 -9.90 -27.03 -6.28
N ILE A 704 -10.20 -28.25 -5.83
CA ILE A 704 -11.22 -28.54 -4.81
C ILE A 704 -10.97 -27.77 -3.50
N PRO A 705 -9.72 -27.64 -3.01
CA PRO A 705 -9.49 -26.88 -1.76
C PRO A 705 -9.89 -25.42 -1.86
N TYR A 706 -9.68 -24.78 -3.00
CA TYR A 706 -10.13 -23.41 -3.23
C TYR A 706 -11.65 -23.33 -3.38
N PHE A 707 -12.25 -24.27 -4.15
CA PHE A 707 -13.70 -24.32 -4.32
C PHE A 707 -14.42 -24.49 -2.98
N GLU A 708 -13.96 -25.45 -2.16
CA GLU A 708 -14.53 -25.66 -0.82
C GLU A 708 -14.38 -24.40 0.06
N MET A 709 -13.18 -23.78 0.06
CA MET A 709 -12.91 -22.58 0.85
C MET A 709 -13.90 -21.43 0.53
N ILE A 710 -14.27 -21.26 -0.75
CA ILE A 710 -15.18 -20.15 -1.12
C ILE A 710 -16.67 -20.52 -1.05
N THR A 711 -17.04 -21.79 -1.22
CA THR A 711 -18.44 -22.24 -1.29
C THR A 711 -18.92 -22.96 -0.03
N LYS A 712 -18.01 -23.55 0.75
CA LYS A 712 -18.31 -24.47 1.87
C LYS A 712 -19.18 -25.66 1.45
N ASP A 713 -18.92 -26.18 0.26
CA ASP A 713 -19.68 -27.31 -0.27
C ASP A 713 -19.37 -28.59 0.51
N ASP A 714 -20.43 -29.26 1.00
CA ASP A 714 -20.30 -30.47 1.83
C ASP A 714 -19.60 -31.60 1.09
N VAL A 715 -19.88 -31.78 -0.23
CA VAL A 715 -19.25 -32.83 -1.05
C VAL A 715 -17.76 -32.53 -1.25
N ALA A 716 -17.41 -31.29 -1.52
CA ALA A 716 -16.00 -30.88 -1.61
C ALA A 716 -15.27 -31.10 -0.30
N LEU A 717 -15.93 -30.83 0.82
CA LEU A 717 -15.38 -31.08 2.17
C LEU A 717 -15.17 -32.58 2.41
N GLU A 718 -16.15 -33.46 2.09
CA GLU A 718 -16.00 -34.92 2.18
C GLU A 718 -14.83 -35.43 1.32
N ILE A 719 -14.63 -34.87 0.13
CA ILE A 719 -13.49 -35.21 -0.72
C ILE A 719 -12.16 -34.84 -0.05
N LEU A 720 -12.09 -33.70 0.59
CA LEU A 720 -10.90 -33.27 1.31
C LEU A 720 -10.64 -34.11 2.56
N GLU A 721 -11.68 -34.52 3.29
CA GLU A 721 -11.56 -35.45 4.42
C GLU A 721 -11.05 -36.83 3.96
N GLU A 722 -11.55 -37.34 2.86
CA GLU A 722 -11.06 -38.60 2.24
C GLU A 722 -9.60 -38.44 1.78
N ALA A 723 -9.31 -37.31 1.10
CA ALA A 723 -7.97 -37.07 0.58
C ALA A 723 -6.93 -36.93 1.69
N THR A 724 -7.25 -36.22 2.76
CA THR A 724 -6.34 -35.94 3.90
C THR A 724 -6.37 -37.07 4.94
N ASN A 725 -7.41 -37.87 4.96
CA ASN A 725 -7.72 -38.82 6.05
C ASN A 725 -7.78 -38.15 7.44
N MET A 726 -8.37 -36.93 7.46
CA MET A 726 -8.54 -36.11 8.67
C MET A 726 -9.97 -35.56 8.72
N GLU A 727 -10.50 -35.37 9.92
CA GLU A 727 -11.78 -34.72 10.14
C GLU A 727 -11.63 -33.19 10.03
N SER A 728 -12.60 -32.57 9.38
CA SER A 728 -12.69 -31.11 9.24
C SER A 728 -13.06 -30.44 10.56
N TYR A 729 -12.82 -29.12 10.64
CA TYR A 729 -13.16 -28.26 11.78
C TYR A 729 -12.64 -28.69 13.16
N ILE A 730 -11.59 -29.51 13.20
CA ILE A 730 -10.89 -29.91 14.43
C ILE A 730 -9.79 -28.89 14.73
N LEU A 731 -9.83 -28.32 15.94
CA LEU A 731 -8.80 -27.39 16.42
C LEU A 731 -7.48 -28.12 16.75
N PRO A 732 -6.32 -27.46 16.59
CA PRO A 732 -5.04 -27.99 17.07
C PRO A 732 -5.03 -28.02 18.62
N ASP A 733 -4.19 -28.90 19.20
CA ASP A 733 -3.93 -28.90 20.65
C ASP A 733 -3.08 -27.67 21.03
N ARG A 734 -3.76 -26.55 21.28
CA ARG A 734 -3.15 -25.28 21.68
C ARG A 734 -3.35 -25.04 23.17
N LYS A 735 -2.28 -24.63 23.85
CA LYS A 735 -2.30 -24.24 25.27
C LYS A 735 -1.60 -22.91 25.46
N CYS A 736 -2.22 -22.02 26.20
CA CYS A 736 -1.59 -20.78 26.64
C CYS A 736 -0.70 -21.06 27.85
N VAL A 737 0.49 -20.52 27.85
CA VAL A 737 1.48 -20.62 28.92
C VAL A 737 1.96 -19.23 29.30
N ASN A 738 2.13 -18.99 30.61
CA ASN A 738 2.62 -17.70 31.09
C ASN A 738 4.08 -17.50 30.66
N ILE A 739 4.37 -16.30 30.20
CA ILE A 739 5.71 -15.85 29.85
C ILE A 739 5.95 -14.46 30.44
N GLN A 740 7.22 -14.10 30.55
CA GLN A 740 7.63 -12.72 30.87
C GLN A 740 8.34 -12.13 29.66
N ILE A 741 7.94 -10.94 29.26
CA ILE A 741 8.57 -10.20 28.16
C ILE A 741 8.97 -8.83 28.67
N ASP A 742 10.26 -8.54 28.68
CA ASP A 742 10.83 -7.25 29.05
C ASP A 742 11.49 -6.60 27.85
N PHE A 743 11.24 -5.30 27.67
CA PHE A 743 11.82 -4.50 26.62
C PHE A 743 12.77 -3.46 27.24
N GLU A 744 14.05 -3.58 26.95
CA GLU A 744 15.04 -2.58 27.29
C GLU A 744 15.62 -1.98 26.01
N SER A 745 15.69 -0.68 25.89
CA SER A 745 16.11 0.18 24.79
C SER A 745 16.37 -0.47 23.39
N ASN A 746 17.12 -1.55 23.29
CA ASN A 746 17.38 -2.31 22.06
C ASN A 746 17.31 -3.84 22.27
N ARG A 747 16.83 -4.31 23.41
CA ARG A 747 16.79 -5.73 23.73
C ARG A 747 15.42 -6.19 24.09
N ILE A 748 15.10 -7.39 23.64
CA ILE A 748 13.88 -8.09 24.01
C ILE A 748 14.32 -9.31 24.82
N MET A 749 13.88 -9.38 26.05
CA MET A 749 14.13 -10.51 26.94
C MET A 749 12.85 -11.29 27.14
N VAL A 750 12.89 -12.58 26.89
CA VAL A 750 11.72 -13.47 27.05
C VAL A 750 12.10 -14.62 27.96
N ASN A 751 11.28 -14.82 28.99
CA ASN A 751 11.43 -15.94 29.93
C ASN A 751 10.17 -16.80 29.93
N SER A 752 10.35 -18.12 29.90
CA SER A 752 9.28 -19.12 29.96
C SER A 752 9.71 -20.34 30.78
N GLU A 753 8.80 -20.94 31.48
CA GLU A 753 9.07 -22.25 32.15
C GLU A 753 9.13 -23.40 31.14
N ASN A 754 8.47 -23.24 30.00
CA ASN A 754 8.37 -24.24 28.94
C ASN A 754 9.30 -23.93 27.74
N ASN A 755 9.76 -24.97 27.07
CA ASN A 755 10.37 -24.88 25.75
C ASN A 755 9.29 -25.01 24.66
N ASP A 756 9.62 -24.68 23.41
CA ASP A 756 8.73 -24.73 22.24
C ASP A 756 7.48 -23.84 22.41
N VAL A 757 7.70 -22.64 22.96
CA VAL A 757 6.65 -21.65 23.16
C VAL A 757 6.68 -20.62 22.03
N ILE A 758 5.57 -20.48 21.34
CA ILE A 758 5.36 -19.41 20.37
C ILE A 758 5.07 -18.14 21.14
N VAL A 759 5.97 -17.18 21.03
CA VAL A 759 5.85 -15.87 21.66
C VAL A 759 5.17 -14.92 20.68
N PRO A 760 4.23 -14.07 21.09
CA PRO A 760 3.54 -13.14 20.20
C PRO A 760 4.42 -11.92 19.83
N ILE A 761 5.62 -12.20 19.35
CA ILE A 761 6.60 -11.25 18.83
C ILE A 761 6.96 -11.68 17.41
N ALA A 762 6.85 -10.74 16.47
CA ALA A 762 7.24 -10.98 15.08
C ALA A 762 8.74 -11.29 14.98
N ALA A 763 9.09 -12.38 14.34
CA ALA A 763 10.48 -12.74 14.10
C ALA A 763 11.05 -11.87 12.97
N LEU A 764 12.06 -11.05 13.28
CA LEU A 764 12.73 -10.22 12.28
C LEU A 764 14.05 -10.86 11.86
N SER A 765 14.37 -10.78 10.57
CA SER A 765 15.65 -11.25 10.03
C SER A 765 16.87 -10.48 10.57
N SER A 766 16.61 -9.30 11.17
CA SER A 766 17.62 -8.45 11.79
C SER A 766 17.91 -8.79 13.25
N PHE A 767 17.14 -9.69 13.88
CA PHE A 767 17.40 -10.06 15.27
C PHE A 767 18.69 -10.85 15.41
N GLU A 768 19.56 -10.37 16.29
CA GLU A 768 20.76 -11.07 16.73
C GLU A 768 20.49 -11.71 18.10
N THR A 769 20.74 -13.02 18.21
CA THR A 769 20.56 -13.75 19.49
C THR A 769 21.79 -13.53 20.38
N ILE A 770 21.56 -12.93 21.54
CA ILE A 770 22.61 -12.74 22.56
C ILE A 770 22.66 -13.96 23.48
N GLU A 771 21.48 -14.45 23.91
CA GLU A 771 21.35 -15.59 24.83
C GLU A 771 20.14 -16.44 24.43
N GLY A 772 20.24 -17.76 24.61
CA GLY A 772 19.18 -18.69 24.28
C GLY A 772 19.15 -19.11 22.81
N SER A 773 18.00 -19.62 22.37
CA SER A 773 17.76 -20.01 20.99
C SER A 773 16.28 -19.94 20.64
N TYR A 774 15.96 -19.59 19.41
CA TYR A 774 14.61 -19.61 18.86
C TYR A 774 14.60 -20.13 17.42
N GLN A 775 13.42 -20.50 16.97
CA GLN A 775 13.11 -20.77 15.56
C GLN A 775 11.97 -19.86 15.14
N VAL A 776 11.83 -19.66 13.84
CA VAL A 776 10.67 -18.95 13.30
C VAL A 776 9.55 -19.95 13.11
N PHE A 777 8.36 -19.60 13.59
CA PHE A 777 7.14 -20.36 13.35
C PHE A 777 5.99 -19.40 12.99
N ASN A 778 5.47 -19.55 11.81
CA ASN A 778 4.42 -18.65 11.28
C ASN A 778 4.76 -17.16 11.48
N ASN A 779 5.99 -16.76 11.13
CA ASN A 779 6.52 -15.40 11.28
C ASN A 779 6.65 -14.89 12.74
N LEU A 780 6.47 -15.74 13.73
CA LEU A 780 6.64 -15.46 15.16
C LEU A 780 7.89 -16.14 15.71
N VAL A 781 8.36 -15.62 16.85
CA VAL A 781 9.46 -16.19 17.62
C VAL A 781 8.96 -17.44 18.36
N ASN A 782 9.52 -18.60 18.06
CA ASN A 782 9.29 -19.85 18.78
C ASN A 782 10.50 -20.18 19.64
N LEU A 783 10.37 -20.05 20.95
CA LEU A 783 11.40 -20.31 21.93
C LEU A 783 11.84 -21.78 21.89
N LYS A 784 13.15 -22.02 21.82
CA LYS A 784 13.74 -23.36 21.98
C LYS A 784 14.51 -23.48 23.30
N SER A 785 14.62 -22.41 24.04
CA SER A 785 15.24 -22.33 25.39
C SER A 785 14.28 -21.62 26.35
N LYS A 786 14.49 -21.76 27.66
CA LYS A 786 13.66 -21.11 28.67
C LYS A 786 13.86 -19.59 28.74
N GLU A 787 15.03 -19.15 28.36
CA GLU A 787 15.42 -17.75 28.32
C GLU A 787 15.89 -17.40 26.91
N LEU A 788 15.50 -16.23 26.42
CA LEU A 788 15.92 -15.69 25.14
C LEU A 788 16.19 -14.19 25.30
N VAL A 789 17.36 -13.77 24.82
CA VAL A 789 17.71 -12.34 24.69
C VAL A 789 18.08 -12.07 23.24
N ILE A 790 17.33 -11.20 22.60
CA ILE A 790 17.55 -10.78 21.21
C ILE A 790 17.69 -9.26 21.15
N GLU A 791 18.52 -8.77 20.20
CA GLU A 791 18.77 -7.35 19.93
C GLU A 791 18.47 -7.00 18.48
#